data_9918b513354287a1572d06cc10007dce
#
_entry.id   9918b513354287a1572d06cc10007dce
#
_cell.length_a   1.000
_cell.length_b   1.000
_cell.length_c   1.000
_cell.angle_alpha   90.00
_cell.angle_beta   90.00
_cell.angle_gamma   90.00
#
_symmetry.space_group_name_H-M   'P 1'
#
loop_
_entity.id
_entity.type
_entity.pdbx_description
1 polymer ?
#
loop_
_entity_poly.entity_id
_entity_poly.type
_entity_poly.pdbx_seq_one_letter_code
_entity_poly.pdbx_strand_id
1 'polypeptide(L)'
;MSVKIALAGNPNCGKTTLFNALTGSNQFVGNWPGVTVEKKEGKLKGHKDVVIMDLPGIYSLSPYTLEEVVARNYLIGERPDAILNIVDGTNIERNLYLSTQLMELGIPVVMAVNMIDVLEKNGDRIHIQELSKKLGCEVVEISALKGTGIKKAAEKAVGLARQNKAVVPVHEFSKEAELIIRKVEEKLTGIVEEQQKRFFAIKLLERDDKIGSQMERVPDVSTEIQEMENVFDDDTESVITNERYTYISSIIGSCVTKGSKEKLTTSDKIDRIVTNRWLALPIFAAVMFLVYYVSVTTVGTWATDWANDGVFGDGWSFFGISVPGVPVLVESALNAIGCADWLQALILDGIVAGVGAVLGFVPQMLVLFVFLAFLEACGYMARVAFIMDRIFRKFGLSGKSFIPMLIGSGCGVPGIMASRTIENDRDRKMTIMTTTFIPCGAKLPIIALIAGALFDGAWWVAPSAYFVGIAAIICSGIILKKTKMFAGDPAPFVMELPAYHMPTVGNVLRSMWERGSSFIKKAGTIILLSTIVLWFLMNFGWSGGSFGMLEAEQLNSSILAKIGSVIAPVFAALGWGDWKMAVAAVTGLIAKENVVGTFGILFGFAEVAEDGAEIWGALAGSMTAVAAYSFLVFNLLCAPCFAAMGAIKREMNNAKWFWFAVGYQTLLAYVVSLCVYQIGTWITTGTFGIATAVACLLVIGFMYLLVRPYKESKTLHVNMKAMAGAK
;
A
#
# COMPACT_ATOMS: atom_id res chain seq x y z
N MET A 1 -35.50 22.12 19.75
CA MET A 1 -34.60 21.08 19.22
C MET A 1 -33.34 21.75 18.71
N SER A 2 -32.18 21.18 18.92
CA SER A 2 -30.93 21.72 18.36
C SER A 2 -30.89 21.40 16.87
N VAL A 3 -30.61 22.42 16.05
CA VAL A 3 -30.44 22.25 14.60
C VAL A 3 -29.09 21.60 14.33
N LYS A 4 -29.09 20.53 13.53
CA LYS A 4 -27.87 19.79 13.14
C LYS A 4 -27.51 20.11 11.69
N ILE A 5 -26.32 20.62 11.43
CA ILE A 5 -25.81 20.88 10.08
C ILE A 5 -24.58 19.98 9.85
N ALA A 6 -24.60 19.19 8.77
CA ALA A 6 -23.44 18.39 8.37
C ALA A 6 -22.53 19.24 7.46
N LEU A 7 -21.24 19.28 7.79
CA LEU A 7 -20.22 19.87 6.91
C LEU A 7 -19.61 18.74 6.07
N ALA A 8 -19.85 18.73 4.77
CA ALA A 8 -19.40 17.73 3.82
C ALA A 8 -18.48 18.37 2.76
N GLY A 9 -17.60 17.59 2.17
CA GLY A 9 -16.73 18.03 1.08
C GLY A 9 -15.57 17.09 0.81
N ASN A 10 -14.93 17.27 -0.33
CA ASN A 10 -13.80 16.46 -0.74
C ASN A 10 -12.58 16.69 0.18
N PRO A 11 -11.64 15.75 0.24
CA PRO A 11 -10.34 16.00 0.86
C PRO A 11 -9.67 17.23 0.24
N ASN A 12 -8.99 18.03 1.07
CA ASN A 12 -8.26 19.25 0.68
C ASN A 12 -9.08 20.42 0.15
N CYS A 13 -10.41 20.37 0.13
CA CYS A 13 -11.27 21.51 -0.27
C CYS A 13 -11.29 22.68 0.75
N GLY A 14 -10.58 22.55 1.88
CA GLY A 14 -10.56 23.56 2.95
C GLY A 14 -11.59 23.35 4.06
N LYS A 15 -12.15 22.14 4.19
CA LYS A 15 -13.21 21.77 5.15
C LYS A 15 -12.82 22.05 6.60
N THR A 16 -11.64 21.59 7.04
CA THR A 16 -11.15 21.81 8.41
C THR A 16 -10.94 23.30 8.71
N THR A 17 -10.47 24.09 7.75
CA THR A 17 -10.31 25.53 7.88
C THR A 17 -11.67 26.20 8.07
N LEU A 18 -12.66 25.82 7.27
CA LEU A 18 -14.03 26.31 7.38
C LEU A 18 -14.66 25.93 8.73
N PHE A 19 -14.53 24.66 9.15
CA PHE A 19 -15.05 24.18 10.43
C PHE A 19 -14.48 24.99 11.62
N ASN A 20 -13.16 25.20 11.64
CA ASN A 20 -12.50 25.99 12.67
C ASN A 20 -12.97 27.45 12.68
N ALA A 21 -13.20 28.05 11.51
CA ALA A 21 -13.70 29.40 11.39
C ALA A 21 -15.13 29.54 11.92
N LEU A 22 -15.99 28.55 11.66
CA LEU A 22 -17.39 28.50 12.08
C LEU A 22 -17.57 28.23 13.57
N THR A 23 -16.78 27.31 14.17
CA THR A 23 -16.98 26.82 15.54
C THR A 23 -16.02 27.46 16.57
N GLY A 24 -14.82 27.85 16.12
CA GLY A 24 -13.78 28.41 17.01
C GLY A 24 -13.24 27.37 18.01
N SER A 25 -13.11 27.75 19.29
CA SER A 25 -12.60 26.85 20.35
C SER A 25 -13.63 25.88 20.93
N ASN A 26 -14.89 26.01 20.56
CA ASN A 26 -16.00 25.20 21.11
C ASN A 26 -16.20 23.92 20.26
N GLN A 27 -15.22 23.04 20.29
CA GLN A 27 -15.21 21.79 19.54
C GLN A 27 -15.12 20.60 20.47
N PHE A 28 -15.82 19.52 20.14
CA PHE A 28 -15.66 18.21 20.72
C PHE A 28 -15.00 17.30 19.68
N VAL A 29 -13.93 16.63 20.09
CA VAL A 29 -13.18 15.69 19.25
C VAL A 29 -13.24 14.31 19.88
N GLY A 30 -13.64 13.31 19.13
CA GLY A 30 -13.72 11.92 19.53
C GLY A 30 -13.58 11.00 18.33
N ASN A 31 -13.96 9.75 18.46
CA ASN A 31 -14.05 8.81 17.35
C ASN A 31 -15.50 8.45 17.05
N TRP A 32 -15.80 8.15 15.80
CA TRP A 32 -17.09 7.57 15.44
C TRP A 32 -17.25 6.20 16.10
N PRO A 33 -18.45 5.84 16.58
CA PRO A 33 -18.68 4.59 17.27
C PRO A 33 -18.23 3.37 16.44
N GLY A 34 -17.39 2.52 17.04
CA GLY A 34 -16.92 1.27 16.44
C GLY A 34 -15.83 1.39 15.36
N VAL A 35 -15.33 2.59 15.09
CA VAL A 35 -14.29 2.83 14.07
C VAL A 35 -13.22 3.81 14.56
N THR A 36 -12.06 3.82 13.92
CA THR A 36 -10.92 4.71 14.24
C THR A 36 -11.00 6.07 13.53
N VAL A 37 -12.12 6.38 12.89
CA VAL A 37 -12.34 7.64 12.17
C VAL A 37 -12.67 8.74 13.17
N GLU A 38 -12.01 9.90 13.05
CA GLU A 38 -12.18 11.04 13.92
C GLU A 38 -13.54 11.70 13.72
N LYS A 39 -14.25 11.97 14.82
CA LYS A 39 -15.53 12.70 14.86
C LYS A 39 -15.29 14.08 15.47
N LYS A 40 -15.67 15.12 14.75
CA LYS A 40 -15.62 16.51 15.23
C LYS A 40 -17.00 17.14 15.19
N GLU A 41 -17.43 17.71 16.31
CA GLU A 41 -18.65 18.50 16.38
C GLU A 41 -18.40 19.82 17.13
N GLY A 42 -19.13 20.86 16.76
CA GLY A 42 -18.97 22.15 17.38
C GLY A 42 -20.20 23.01 17.25
N LYS A 43 -20.40 23.95 18.20
CA LYS A 43 -21.47 24.92 18.15
C LYS A 43 -21.12 26.07 17.19
N LEU A 44 -22.07 26.46 16.35
CA LEU A 44 -21.90 27.58 15.43
C LEU A 44 -21.77 28.89 16.21
N LYS A 45 -20.76 29.70 15.88
CA LYS A 45 -20.59 31.05 16.44
C LYS A 45 -21.82 31.92 16.15
N GLY A 46 -22.39 32.50 17.19
CA GLY A 46 -23.60 33.33 17.08
C GLY A 46 -24.93 32.58 17.16
N HIS A 47 -24.92 31.25 17.09
CA HIS A 47 -26.11 30.40 17.18
C HIS A 47 -25.89 29.22 18.13
N LYS A 48 -26.24 29.38 19.40
CA LYS A 48 -25.99 28.39 20.46
C LYS A 48 -26.85 27.11 20.29
N ASP A 49 -27.91 27.20 19.54
CA ASP A 49 -28.87 26.14 19.21
C ASP A 49 -28.47 25.31 17.96
N VAL A 50 -27.41 25.71 17.25
CA VAL A 50 -26.94 25.06 16.03
C VAL A 50 -25.64 24.30 16.27
N VAL A 51 -25.62 23.01 15.93
CA VAL A 51 -24.45 22.13 15.99
C VAL A 51 -23.98 21.80 14.58
N ILE A 52 -22.70 22.00 14.33
CA ILE A 52 -22.04 21.60 13.07
C ILE A 52 -21.31 20.29 13.33
N MET A 53 -21.58 19.31 12.49
CA MET A 53 -20.90 18.02 12.46
C MET A 53 -19.91 18.02 11.29
N ASP A 54 -18.60 17.90 11.58
CA ASP A 54 -17.58 17.75 10.54
C ASP A 54 -17.52 16.29 10.07
N LEU A 55 -17.95 16.02 8.83
CA LEU A 55 -17.84 14.70 8.25
C LEU A 55 -16.41 14.46 7.74
N PRO A 56 -15.94 13.21 7.66
CA PRO A 56 -14.68 12.90 6.98
C PRO A 56 -14.64 13.47 5.57
N GLY A 57 -13.46 13.80 5.05
CA GLY A 57 -13.30 14.17 3.66
C GLY A 57 -13.49 12.97 2.75
N ILE A 58 -14.48 13.03 1.86
CA ILE A 58 -14.88 11.92 1.00
C ILE A 58 -14.99 12.37 -0.46
N TYR A 59 -14.80 11.44 -1.38
CA TYR A 59 -14.99 11.70 -2.81
C TYR A 59 -16.35 11.23 -3.32
N SER A 60 -16.93 10.25 -2.64
CA SER A 60 -18.20 9.63 -3.01
C SER A 60 -18.92 9.12 -1.78
N LEU A 61 -20.23 8.88 -1.89
CA LEU A 61 -21.02 8.16 -0.90
C LEU A 61 -21.05 6.63 -1.16
N SER A 62 -20.23 6.15 -2.10
CA SER A 62 -20.03 4.71 -2.31
C SER A 62 -19.08 4.15 -1.27
N PRO A 63 -19.29 2.92 -0.73
CA PRO A 63 -18.63 2.43 0.48
C PRO A 63 -17.25 1.82 0.22
N TYR A 64 -16.35 2.53 -0.46
CA TYR A 64 -15.00 2.05 -0.74
C TYR A 64 -14.04 2.23 0.45
N THR A 65 -14.24 3.29 1.26
CA THR A 65 -13.42 3.59 2.43
C THR A 65 -14.24 3.60 3.71
N LEU A 66 -13.59 3.49 4.87
CA LEU A 66 -14.28 3.60 6.17
C LEU A 66 -14.87 5.00 6.38
N GLU A 67 -14.17 6.02 5.90
CA GLU A 67 -14.59 7.42 5.95
C GLU A 67 -15.89 7.63 5.16
N GLU A 68 -16.00 7.06 3.96
CA GLU A 68 -17.20 7.13 3.13
C GLU A 68 -18.37 6.37 3.75
N VAL A 69 -18.11 5.20 4.34
CA VAL A 69 -19.13 4.45 5.10
C VAL A 69 -19.66 5.24 6.27
N VAL A 70 -18.78 5.88 7.04
CA VAL A 70 -19.13 6.69 8.21
C VAL A 70 -19.98 7.90 7.79
N ALA A 71 -19.52 8.66 6.80
CA ALA A 71 -20.24 9.83 6.31
C ALA A 71 -21.61 9.47 5.76
N ARG A 72 -21.71 8.41 4.96
CA ARG A 72 -22.96 7.91 4.42
C ARG A 72 -23.95 7.46 5.50
N ASN A 73 -23.47 6.64 6.47
CA ASN A 73 -24.33 6.13 7.54
C ASN A 73 -24.86 7.27 8.41
N TYR A 74 -24.05 8.31 8.64
CA TYR A 74 -24.50 9.49 9.35
C TYR A 74 -25.58 10.27 8.56
N LEU A 75 -25.36 10.49 7.27
CA LEU A 75 -26.29 11.25 6.43
C LEU A 75 -27.64 10.54 6.23
N ILE A 76 -27.63 9.21 6.13
CA ILE A 76 -28.86 8.42 5.97
C ILE A 76 -29.54 8.19 7.31
N GLY A 77 -28.80 7.80 8.36
CA GLY A 77 -29.36 7.37 9.65
C GLY A 77 -29.70 8.52 10.59
N GLU A 78 -28.78 9.49 10.79
CA GLU A 78 -28.98 10.65 11.70
C GLU A 78 -29.72 11.80 11.01
N ARG A 79 -29.67 11.85 9.69
CA ARG A 79 -30.37 12.79 8.82
C ARG A 79 -30.31 14.25 9.33
N PRO A 80 -29.21 14.96 9.11
CA PRO A 80 -29.07 16.35 9.55
C PRO A 80 -30.11 17.25 8.86
N ASP A 81 -30.45 18.38 9.52
CA ASP A 81 -31.45 19.32 9.02
C ASP A 81 -30.99 20.07 7.76
N ALA A 82 -29.67 20.19 7.53
CA ALA A 82 -29.09 20.70 6.29
C ALA A 82 -27.65 20.21 6.12
N ILE A 83 -27.16 20.25 4.87
CA ILE A 83 -25.77 19.96 4.54
C ILE A 83 -25.11 21.27 4.04
N LEU A 84 -23.98 21.64 4.64
CA LEU A 84 -23.09 22.65 4.11
C LEU A 84 -21.95 21.95 3.34
N ASN A 85 -22.08 21.93 2.02
CA ASN A 85 -21.12 21.26 1.14
C ASN A 85 -20.05 22.25 0.70
N ILE A 86 -18.79 22.02 1.12
CA ILE A 86 -17.66 22.84 0.66
C ILE A 86 -17.02 22.23 -0.58
N VAL A 87 -16.87 23.05 -1.61
CA VAL A 87 -16.40 22.69 -2.94
C VAL A 87 -15.16 23.51 -3.28
N ASP A 88 -14.10 22.85 -3.75
CA ASP A 88 -12.93 23.53 -4.29
C ASP A 88 -13.27 24.12 -5.67
N GLY A 89 -13.32 25.44 -5.76
CA GLY A 89 -13.63 26.14 -7.01
C GLY A 89 -12.57 25.93 -8.11
N THR A 90 -11.32 25.66 -7.74
CA THR A 90 -10.23 25.41 -8.71
C THR A 90 -10.37 24.05 -9.40
N ASN A 91 -11.09 23.10 -8.74
CA ASN A 91 -11.34 21.74 -9.21
C ASN A 91 -12.85 21.42 -9.13
N ILE A 92 -13.68 22.35 -9.57
CA ILE A 92 -15.13 22.27 -9.37
C ILE A 92 -15.76 21.04 -10.00
N GLU A 93 -15.33 20.62 -11.18
CA GLU A 93 -15.85 19.45 -11.91
C GLU A 93 -15.86 18.19 -11.05
N ARG A 94 -14.75 17.91 -10.41
CA ARG A 94 -14.60 16.73 -9.57
C ARG A 94 -15.40 16.84 -8.27
N ASN A 95 -15.40 18.03 -7.68
CA ASN A 95 -16.12 18.25 -6.42
C ASN A 95 -17.65 18.14 -6.60
N LEU A 96 -18.16 18.46 -7.79
CA LEU A 96 -19.57 18.30 -8.12
C LEU A 96 -20.01 16.83 -8.13
N TYR A 97 -19.11 15.86 -8.30
CA TYR A 97 -19.46 14.43 -8.22
C TYR A 97 -20.04 14.06 -6.85
N LEU A 98 -19.39 14.47 -5.77
CA LEU A 98 -19.92 14.30 -4.42
C LEU A 98 -21.18 15.15 -4.22
N SER A 99 -21.17 16.39 -4.72
CA SER A 99 -22.29 17.33 -4.55
C SER A 99 -23.59 16.79 -5.15
N THR A 100 -23.54 16.14 -6.32
CA THR A 100 -24.72 15.49 -6.93
C THR A 100 -25.26 14.36 -6.05
N GLN A 101 -24.40 13.54 -5.46
CA GLN A 101 -24.81 12.47 -4.56
C GLN A 101 -25.41 12.98 -3.24
N LEU A 102 -24.88 14.10 -2.71
CA LEU A 102 -25.44 14.73 -1.51
C LEU A 102 -26.87 15.28 -1.77
N MET A 103 -27.10 15.83 -2.96
CA MET A 103 -28.44 16.32 -3.37
C MET A 103 -29.44 15.18 -3.55
N GLU A 104 -29.00 13.98 -3.98
CA GLU A 104 -29.86 12.81 -4.12
C GLU A 104 -30.45 12.29 -2.78
N LEU A 105 -29.83 12.64 -1.64
CA LEU A 105 -30.34 12.27 -0.32
C LEU A 105 -31.62 12.99 0.10
N GLY A 106 -32.05 14.03 -0.65
CA GLY A 106 -33.25 14.81 -0.33
C GLY A 106 -33.09 15.70 0.92
N ILE A 107 -31.88 15.94 1.39
CA ILE A 107 -31.55 16.86 2.47
C ILE A 107 -31.21 18.23 1.88
N PRO A 108 -31.66 19.36 2.45
CA PRO A 108 -31.30 20.70 1.97
C PRO A 108 -29.80 20.92 1.93
N VAL A 109 -29.27 21.33 0.78
CA VAL A 109 -27.81 21.55 0.57
C VAL A 109 -27.54 23.02 0.31
N VAL A 110 -26.57 23.59 1.02
CA VAL A 110 -25.90 24.86 0.66
C VAL A 110 -24.52 24.53 0.16
N MET A 111 -24.21 24.95 -1.06
CA MET A 111 -22.87 24.79 -1.64
C MET A 111 -22.02 26.02 -1.36
N ALA A 112 -20.88 25.83 -0.71
CA ALA A 112 -19.87 26.85 -0.45
C ALA A 112 -18.68 26.64 -1.38
N VAL A 113 -18.59 27.45 -2.44
CA VAL A 113 -17.48 27.39 -3.39
C VAL A 113 -16.29 28.13 -2.79
N ASN A 114 -15.26 27.39 -2.44
CA ASN A 114 -14.05 27.88 -1.78
C ASN A 114 -12.93 28.21 -2.79
N MET A 115 -11.88 28.86 -2.32
CA MET A 115 -10.70 29.25 -3.10
C MET A 115 -11.01 30.30 -4.19
N ILE A 116 -12.03 31.17 -3.98
CA ILE A 116 -12.37 32.25 -4.91
C ILE A 116 -11.19 33.20 -5.13
N ASP A 117 -10.41 33.44 -4.09
CA ASP A 117 -9.19 34.27 -4.18
C ASP A 117 -8.12 33.70 -5.13
N VAL A 118 -8.09 32.36 -5.29
CA VAL A 118 -7.21 31.70 -6.25
C VAL A 118 -7.78 31.81 -7.67
N LEU A 119 -9.09 31.62 -7.82
CA LEU A 119 -9.79 31.79 -9.11
C LEU A 119 -9.62 33.20 -9.67
N GLU A 120 -9.87 34.22 -8.84
CA GLU A 120 -9.69 35.63 -9.23
C GLU A 120 -8.25 35.92 -9.68
N LYS A 121 -7.25 35.35 -8.95
CA LYS A 121 -5.84 35.50 -9.30
C LYS A 121 -5.49 34.85 -10.64
N ASN A 122 -6.17 33.75 -10.98
CA ASN A 122 -5.99 33.04 -12.25
C ASN A 122 -6.82 33.64 -13.40
N GLY A 123 -7.73 34.57 -13.08
CA GLY A 123 -8.66 35.17 -14.03
C GLY A 123 -9.85 34.27 -14.36
N ASP A 124 -10.05 33.18 -13.62
CA ASP A 124 -11.18 32.28 -13.79
C ASP A 124 -12.42 32.83 -13.06
N ARG A 125 -13.60 32.60 -13.64
CA ARG A 125 -14.87 33.01 -13.03
C ARG A 125 -15.88 31.90 -13.05
N ILE A 126 -16.59 31.77 -11.93
CA ILE A 126 -17.73 30.83 -11.78
C ILE A 126 -18.99 31.68 -11.73
N HIS A 127 -19.96 31.40 -12.61
CA HIS A 127 -21.26 32.09 -12.64
C HIS A 127 -22.19 31.48 -11.59
N ILE A 128 -22.09 31.97 -10.35
CA ILE A 128 -22.77 31.43 -9.17
C ILE A 128 -24.29 31.32 -9.35
N GLN A 129 -24.92 32.32 -9.97
CA GLN A 129 -26.37 32.34 -10.18
C GLN A 129 -26.83 31.21 -11.14
N GLU A 130 -26.06 31.00 -12.22
CA GLU A 130 -26.35 29.92 -13.17
C GLU A 130 -26.08 28.56 -12.56
N LEU A 131 -24.98 28.44 -11.81
CA LEU A 131 -24.64 27.20 -11.09
C LEU A 131 -25.73 26.85 -10.08
N SER A 132 -26.20 27.83 -9.30
CA SER A 132 -27.30 27.67 -8.34
C SER A 132 -28.60 27.22 -9.02
N LYS A 133 -28.94 27.83 -10.16
CA LYS A 133 -30.16 27.48 -10.93
C LYS A 133 -30.08 26.07 -11.51
N LYS A 134 -28.93 25.66 -12.03
CA LYS A 134 -28.76 24.33 -12.63
C LYS A 134 -28.72 23.21 -11.59
N LEU A 135 -28.06 23.47 -10.47
CA LEU A 135 -27.98 22.49 -9.38
C LEU A 135 -29.25 22.45 -8.50
N GLY A 136 -30.07 23.49 -8.56
CA GLY A 136 -31.27 23.60 -7.70
C GLY A 136 -30.96 23.82 -6.22
N CYS A 137 -29.76 24.28 -5.87
CA CYS A 137 -29.35 24.54 -4.50
C CYS A 137 -28.74 25.94 -4.34
N GLU A 138 -28.75 26.45 -3.11
CA GLU A 138 -28.10 27.74 -2.79
C GLU A 138 -26.58 27.62 -2.90
N VAL A 139 -25.95 28.49 -3.68
CA VAL A 139 -24.51 28.56 -3.87
C VAL A 139 -23.94 29.86 -3.31
N VAL A 140 -22.83 29.79 -2.58
CA VAL A 140 -22.16 30.94 -1.96
C VAL A 140 -20.65 30.87 -2.22
N GLU A 141 -20.08 31.97 -2.64
CA GLU A 141 -18.62 32.13 -2.77
C GLU A 141 -17.98 32.35 -1.39
N ILE A 142 -16.90 31.62 -1.13
CA ILE A 142 -16.13 31.77 0.10
C ILE A 142 -14.62 31.74 -0.16
N SER A 143 -13.86 32.33 0.74
CA SER A 143 -12.46 31.99 0.94
C SER A 143 -12.27 31.64 2.42
N ALA A 144 -12.13 30.33 2.69
CA ALA A 144 -11.96 29.84 4.05
C ALA A 144 -10.67 30.38 4.70
N LEU A 145 -9.62 30.60 3.88
CA LEU A 145 -8.34 31.13 4.34
C LEU A 145 -8.44 32.63 4.71
N LYS A 146 -9.14 33.44 3.88
CA LYS A 146 -9.31 34.90 4.13
C LYS A 146 -10.51 35.18 5.06
N GLY A 147 -11.35 34.21 5.33
CA GLY A 147 -12.55 34.37 6.17
C GLY A 147 -13.71 35.07 5.47
N THR A 148 -13.65 35.29 4.13
CA THR A 148 -14.72 35.97 3.37
C THR A 148 -15.84 35.01 3.02
N GLY A 149 -17.10 35.48 3.04
CA GLY A 149 -18.29 34.70 2.67
C GLY A 149 -18.77 33.64 3.69
N ILE A 150 -17.96 33.27 4.67
CA ILE A 150 -18.22 32.18 5.63
C ILE A 150 -19.52 32.43 6.40
N LYS A 151 -19.72 33.64 6.94
CA LYS A 151 -20.91 33.98 7.70
C LYS A 151 -22.18 33.86 6.86
N LYS A 152 -22.14 34.34 5.60
CA LYS A 152 -23.24 34.26 4.65
C LYS A 152 -23.61 32.80 4.33
N ALA A 153 -22.62 31.91 4.15
CA ALA A 153 -22.85 30.50 3.91
C ALA A 153 -23.50 29.82 5.14
N ALA A 154 -23.01 30.14 6.33
CA ALA A 154 -23.59 29.61 7.58
C ALA A 154 -25.04 30.07 7.80
N GLU A 155 -25.33 31.38 7.62
CA GLU A 155 -26.68 31.93 7.77
C GLU A 155 -27.67 31.29 6.77
N LYS A 156 -27.26 31.07 5.52
CA LYS A 156 -28.06 30.35 4.53
C LYS A 156 -28.33 28.91 4.93
N ALA A 157 -27.31 28.20 5.42
CA ALA A 157 -27.47 26.80 5.89
C ALA A 157 -28.43 26.72 7.08
N VAL A 158 -28.31 27.66 8.06
CA VAL A 158 -29.25 27.75 9.18
C VAL A 158 -30.68 28.10 8.72
N GLY A 159 -30.78 29.02 7.74
CA GLY A 159 -32.08 29.41 7.19
C GLY A 159 -32.80 28.22 6.51
N LEU A 160 -32.08 27.42 5.72
CA LEU A 160 -32.64 26.23 5.07
C LEU A 160 -32.96 25.13 6.09
N ALA A 161 -32.09 24.88 7.07
CA ALA A 161 -32.32 23.89 8.11
C ALA A 161 -33.60 24.18 8.94
N ARG A 162 -33.91 25.46 9.20
CA ARG A 162 -35.11 25.87 9.93
C ARG A 162 -36.40 25.78 9.08
N GLN A 163 -36.31 25.81 7.75
CA GLN A 163 -37.46 25.69 6.87
C GLN A 163 -38.00 24.26 6.78
N ASN A 164 -37.16 23.27 7.08
CA ASN A 164 -37.51 21.83 7.07
C ASN A 164 -38.23 21.40 5.77
N LYS A 165 -37.86 22.00 4.62
CA LYS A 165 -38.45 21.67 3.33
C LYS A 165 -37.70 20.53 2.68
N ALA A 166 -38.43 19.51 2.25
CA ALA A 166 -37.89 18.47 1.39
C ALA A 166 -37.39 19.07 0.06
N VAL A 167 -36.22 18.68 -0.34
CA VAL A 167 -35.61 19.09 -1.61
C VAL A 167 -35.65 17.90 -2.56
N VAL A 168 -36.23 18.12 -3.75
CA VAL A 168 -36.22 17.13 -4.83
C VAL A 168 -34.96 17.44 -5.69
N PRO A 169 -34.13 16.45 -6.02
CA PRO A 169 -33.00 16.62 -6.92
C PRO A 169 -33.46 17.11 -8.29
N VAL A 170 -32.81 18.13 -8.83
CA VAL A 170 -33.15 18.72 -10.14
C VAL A 170 -32.38 18.04 -11.29
N HIS A 171 -31.31 17.30 -10.98
CA HIS A 171 -30.51 16.67 -12.00
C HIS A 171 -31.17 15.44 -12.60
N GLU A 172 -31.18 15.36 -13.91
CA GLU A 172 -31.67 14.23 -14.69
C GLU A 172 -30.51 13.67 -15.53
N PHE A 173 -30.46 12.35 -15.65
CA PHE A 173 -29.53 11.63 -16.54
C PHE A 173 -30.13 11.51 -17.96
N SER A 174 -29.55 10.70 -18.81
CA SER A 174 -30.14 10.42 -20.12
C SER A 174 -31.55 9.85 -19.99
N LYS A 175 -32.39 10.03 -21.02
CA LYS A 175 -33.80 9.58 -20.99
C LYS A 175 -33.93 8.08 -20.76
N GLU A 176 -32.98 7.32 -21.31
CA GLU A 176 -32.89 5.88 -21.18
C GLU A 176 -32.59 5.46 -19.75
N ALA A 177 -31.58 6.10 -19.12
CA ALA A 177 -31.22 5.85 -17.74
C ALA A 177 -32.34 6.26 -16.77
N GLU A 178 -32.98 7.43 -16.98
CA GLU A 178 -34.09 7.92 -16.14
C GLU A 178 -35.29 6.98 -16.16
N LEU A 179 -35.62 6.40 -17.31
CA LEU A 179 -36.73 5.42 -17.40
C LEU A 179 -36.46 4.19 -16.50
N ILE A 180 -35.23 3.71 -16.49
CA ILE A 180 -34.88 2.54 -15.67
C ILE A 180 -34.81 2.92 -14.19
N ILE A 181 -34.26 4.09 -13.85
CA ILE A 181 -34.24 4.59 -12.47
C ILE A 181 -35.62 4.71 -11.91
N ARG A 182 -36.58 5.28 -12.67
CA ARG A 182 -38.03 5.40 -12.24
C ARG A 182 -38.67 4.05 -11.97
N LYS A 183 -38.39 3.03 -12.78
CA LYS A 183 -38.87 1.66 -12.50
C LYS A 183 -38.40 1.14 -11.15
N VAL A 184 -37.12 1.44 -10.78
CA VAL A 184 -36.57 1.06 -9.48
C VAL A 184 -37.20 1.90 -8.36
N GLU A 185 -37.40 3.21 -8.56
CA GLU A 185 -38.06 4.11 -7.60
C GLU A 185 -39.49 3.63 -7.28
N GLU A 186 -40.24 3.16 -8.27
CA GLU A 186 -41.57 2.58 -8.07
C GLU A 186 -41.52 1.34 -7.17
N LYS A 187 -40.53 0.46 -7.34
CA LYS A 187 -40.33 -0.71 -6.49
C LYS A 187 -39.94 -0.36 -5.03
N LEU A 188 -39.40 0.81 -4.81
CA LEU A 188 -39.03 1.33 -3.50
C LEU A 188 -40.15 2.01 -2.76
N THR A 189 -41.34 2.17 -3.40
CA THR A 189 -42.51 2.79 -2.79
C THR A 189 -42.99 2.01 -1.56
N GLY A 190 -43.06 2.69 -0.40
CA GLY A 190 -43.40 2.08 0.88
C GLY A 190 -42.26 1.32 1.59
N ILE A 191 -41.07 1.27 1.00
CA ILE A 191 -39.88 0.65 1.62
C ILE A 191 -38.96 1.72 2.21
N VAL A 192 -38.79 2.85 1.48
CA VAL A 192 -37.96 3.99 1.90
C VAL A 192 -38.76 5.27 1.82
N GLU A 193 -38.32 6.33 2.47
CA GLU A 193 -38.96 7.63 2.39
C GLU A 193 -38.96 8.17 0.95
N GLU A 194 -40.01 8.90 0.59
CA GLU A 194 -40.20 9.44 -0.77
C GLU A 194 -39.00 10.24 -1.27
N GLN A 195 -38.41 11.02 -0.38
CA GLN A 195 -37.29 11.90 -0.69
C GLN A 195 -35.96 11.15 -0.93
N GLN A 196 -35.84 9.92 -0.43
CA GLN A 196 -34.65 9.10 -0.54
C GLN A 196 -34.74 8.08 -1.69
N LYS A 197 -35.90 7.89 -2.31
CA LYS A 197 -36.11 6.87 -3.34
C LYS A 197 -35.06 6.94 -4.45
N ARG A 198 -34.74 8.15 -4.94
CA ARG A 198 -33.79 8.34 -6.00
C ARG A 198 -32.37 7.87 -5.60
N PHE A 199 -31.94 8.24 -4.41
CA PHE A 199 -30.63 7.80 -3.90
C PHE A 199 -30.56 6.28 -3.79
N PHE A 200 -31.56 5.64 -3.18
CA PHE A 200 -31.58 4.19 -3.03
C PHE A 200 -31.71 3.47 -4.37
N ALA A 201 -32.51 4.01 -5.32
CA ALA A 201 -32.66 3.44 -6.65
C ALA A 201 -31.31 3.43 -7.40
N ILE A 202 -30.60 4.56 -7.39
CA ILE A 202 -29.26 4.68 -8.02
C ILE A 202 -28.27 3.74 -7.34
N LYS A 203 -28.24 3.66 -6.02
CA LYS A 203 -27.34 2.77 -5.28
C LYS A 203 -27.61 1.28 -5.52
N LEU A 204 -28.87 0.89 -5.69
CA LEU A 204 -29.20 -0.48 -6.07
C LEU A 204 -28.72 -0.81 -7.50
N LEU A 205 -28.86 0.15 -8.43
CA LEU A 205 -28.34 0.00 -9.80
C LEU A 205 -26.81 -0.03 -9.82
N GLU A 206 -26.13 0.76 -8.98
CA GLU A 206 -24.67 0.71 -8.78
C GLU A 206 -24.20 -0.60 -8.09
N ARG A 207 -25.11 -1.51 -7.74
CA ARG A 207 -24.83 -2.78 -7.05
C ARG A 207 -24.13 -2.60 -5.71
N ASP A 208 -24.43 -1.51 -4.99
CA ASP A 208 -23.87 -1.26 -3.65
C ASP A 208 -24.38 -2.34 -2.67
N ASP A 209 -23.48 -3.25 -2.29
CA ASP A 209 -23.78 -4.41 -1.43
C ASP A 209 -24.17 -4.04 0.01
N LYS A 210 -23.77 -2.84 0.46
CA LYS A 210 -24.03 -2.35 1.83
C LYS A 210 -25.31 -1.53 1.95
N ILE A 211 -25.91 -1.10 0.83
CA ILE A 211 -27.11 -0.29 0.88
C ILE A 211 -28.31 -1.09 1.39
N GLY A 212 -28.33 -2.40 1.16
CA GLY A 212 -29.38 -3.29 1.63
C GLY A 212 -29.54 -3.32 3.15
N SER A 213 -28.47 -3.07 3.91
CA SER A 213 -28.51 -3.00 5.37
C SER A 213 -29.21 -1.75 5.91
N GLN A 214 -29.45 -0.75 5.06
CA GLN A 214 -30.11 0.52 5.40
C GLN A 214 -31.63 0.49 5.06
N MET A 215 -32.13 -0.63 4.53
CA MET A 215 -33.54 -0.80 4.15
C MET A 215 -34.18 -1.94 4.94
N GLU A 216 -35.50 -1.80 5.27
CA GLU A 216 -36.24 -2.88 5.90
C GLU A 216 -36.41 -4.10 5.00
N ARG A 217 -36.54 -3.87 3.71
CA ARG A 217 -36.66 -4.90 2.67
C ARG A 217 -35.96 -4.44 1.39
N VAL A 218 -35.16 -5.31 0.79
CA VAL A 218 -34.49 -5.05 -0.48
C VAL A 218 -35.30 -5.58 -1.64
N PRO A 219 -35.75 -4.73 -2.58
CA PRO A 219 -36.48 -5.19 -3.77
C PRO A 219 -35.53 -5.92 -4.74
N ASP A 220 -36.07 -6.83 -5.54
CA ASP A 220 -35.32 -7.46 -6.63
C ASP A 220 -35.29 -6.51 -7.84
N VAL A 221 -34.11 -6.01 -8.16
CA VAL A 221 -33.80 -5.10 -9.28
C VAL A 221 -32.97 -5.75 -10.38
N SER A 222 -32.88 -7.08 -10.38
CA SER A 222 -32.03 -7.82 -11.32
C SER A 222 -32.44 -7.58 -12.79
N THR A 223 -33.73 -7.41 -13.05
CA THR A 223 -34.27 -7.15 -14.38
C THR A 223 -33.84 -5.76 -14.89
N GLU A 224 -33.93 -4.75 -14.04
CA GLU A 224 -33.54 -3.37 -14.36
C GLU A 224 -32.07 -3.22 -14.56
N ILE A 225 -31.25 -3.92 -13.75
CA ILE A 225 -29.79 -3.99 -13.93
C ILE A 225 -29.48 -4.58 -15.31
N GLN A 226 -30.12 -5.70 -15.67
CA GLN A 226 -29.88 -6.36 -16.94
C GLN A 226 -30.36 -5.52 -18.13
N GLU A 227 -31.49 -4.79 -17.96
CA GLU A 227 -32.01 -3.85 -18.96
C GLU A 227 -30.98 -2.71 -19.18
N MET A 228 -30.41 -2.12 -18.11
CA MET A 228 -29.43 -1.04 -18.21
C MET A 228 -28.15 -1.51 -18.89
N GLU A 229 -27.63 -2.69 -18.52
CA GLU A 229 -26.44 -3.29 -19.14
C GLU A 229 -26.64 -3.55 -20.63
N ASN A 230 -27.84 -4.00 -21.03
CA ASN A 230 -28.16 -4.25 -22.44
C ASN A 230 -28.32 -2.96 -23.26
N VAL A 231 -28.83 -1.88 -22.66
CA VAL A 231 -29.03 -0.59 -23.34
C VAL A 231 -27.70 0.14 -23.55
N PHE A 232 -26.81 0.09 -22.57
CA PHE A 232 -25.56 0.85 -22.59
C PHE A 232 -24.33 0.02 -22.96
N ASP A 233 -24.43 -1.30 -23.08
CA ASP A 233 -23.33 -2.26 -23.37
C ASP A 233 -22.15 -2.10 -22.38
N ASP A 234 -22.49 -1.78 -21.11
CA ASP A 234 -21.51 -1.58 -20.04
C ASP A 234 -22.12 -1.97 -18.69
N ASP A 235 -21.30 -2.16 -17.65
CA ASP A 235 -21.79 -2.45 -16.31
C ASP A 235 -22.54 -1.23 -15.72
N THR A 236 -23.53 -1.48 -14.87
CA THR A 236 -24.42 -0.42 -14.36
C THR A 236 -23.69 0.61 -13.50
N GLU A 237 -22.62 0.24 -12.77
CA GLU A 237 -21.81 1.17 -11.98
C GLU A 237 -21.08 2.17 -12.90
N SER A 238 -20.47 1.66 -13.98
CA SER A 238 -19.82 2.47 -15.01
C SER A 238 -20.81 3.39 -15.71
N VAL A 239 -22.01 2.87 -16.06
CA VAL A 239 -23.08 3.67 -16.70
C VAL A 239 -23.48 4.86 -15.81
N ILE A 240 -23.84 4.61 -14.54
CA ILE A 240 -24.26 5.69 -13.62
C ILE A 240 -23.14 6.70 -13.40
N THR A 241 -21.91 6.22 -13.27
CA THR A 241 -20.71 7.10 -13.13
C THR A 241 -20.55 7.99 -14.35
N ASN A 242 -20.67 7.44 -15.55
CA ASN A 242 -20.55 8.17 -16.81
C ASN A 242 -21.68 9.19 -16.99
N GLU A 243 -22.92 8.82 -16.67
CA GLU A 243 -24.07 9.72 -16.68
C GLU A 243 -23.86 10.94 -15.75
N ARG A 244 -23.33 10.73 -14.52
CA ARG A 244 -22.98 11.82 -13.61
C ARG A 244 -21.96 12.78 -14.22
N TYR A 245 -20.88 12.23 -14.79
CA TYR A 245 -19.85 13.06 -15.42
C TYR A 245 -20.39 13.81 -16.65
N THR A 246 -21.24 13.20 -17.43
CA THR A 246 -21.90 13.85 -18.58
C THR A 246 -22.77 15.03 -18.10
N TYR A 247 -23.55 14.83 -17.04
CA TYR A 247 -24.34 15.91 -16.43
C TYR A 247 -23.43 17.04 -15.90
N ILE A 248 -22.40 16.70 -15.13
CA ILE A 248 -21.46 17.68 -14.56
C ILE A 248 -20.75 18.46 -15.65
N SER A 249 -20.26 17.82 -16.70
CA SER A 249 -19.60 18.48 -17.82
C SER A 249 -20.54 19.45 -18.56
N SER A 250 -21.83 19.11 -18.67
CA SER A 250 -22.84 20.01 -19.25
C SER A 250 -23.05 21.30 -18.44
N ILE A 251 -22.94 21.21 -17.11
CA ILE A 251 -23.04 22.37 -16.21
C ILE A 251 -21.80 23.23 -16.33
N ILE A 252 -20.62 22.63 -16.23
CA ILE A 252 -19.33 23.35 -16.22
C ILE A 252 -19.13 24.16 -17.49
N GLY A 253 -19.44 23.56 -18.64
CA GLY A 253 -19.31 24.24 -19.94
C GLY A 253 -20.08 25.57 -20.03
N SER A 254 -21.15 25.76 -19.23
CA SER A 254 -21.94 26.97 -19.20
C SER A 254 -21.68 27.86 -17.98
N CYS A 255 -21.27 27.29 -16.85
CA CYS A 255 -21.14 28.02 -15.59
C CYS A 255 -19.72 28.48 -15.26
N VAL A 256 -18.71 27.98 -15.97
CA VAL A 256 -17.29 28.32 -15.69
C VAL A 256 -16.67 28.99 -16.89
N THR A 257 -16.18 30.21 -16.70
CA THR A 257 -15.41 30.96 -17.71
C THR A 257 -13.94 30.95 -17.29
N LYS A 258 -13.10 30.25 -18.06
CA LYS A 258 -11.63 30.27 -17.84
C LYS A 258 -11.03 31.56 -18.41
N GLY A 259 -10.31 32.29 -17.57
CA GLY A 259 -9.72 33.60 -17.92
C GLY A 259 -8.59 33.54 -18.94
N SER A 260 -8.00 32.39 -19.15
CA SER A 260 -6.94 32.17 -20.14
C SER A 260 -7.36 31.03 -21.08
N LYS A 261 -7.74 31.41 -22.31
CA LYS A 261 -7.77 30.41 -23.40
C LYS A 261 -6.35 29.89 -23.61
N GLU A 262 -6.14 28.61 -23.30
CA GLU A 262 -5.00 27.80 -23.73
C GLU A 262 -3.58 28.30 -23.34
N LYS A 263 -3.30 28.52 -22.09
CA LYS A 263 -1.92 28.28 -21.64
C LYS A 263 -1.91 27.02 -20.79
N LEU A 264 -1.55 25.89 -21.45
CA LEU A 264 -1.16 24.66 -20.73
C LEU A 264 -0.22 25.05 -19.60
N THR A 265 -0.58 24.70 -18.37
CA THR A 265 0.31 24.92 -17.23
C THR A 265 1.63 24.19 -17.46
N THR A 266 2.69 24.59 -16.79
CA THR A 266 3.96 23.87 -16.86
C THR A 266 3.77 22.40 -16.48
N SER A 267 2.88 22.12 -15.52
CA SER A 267 2.49 20.76 -15.11
C SER A 267 1.83 20.00 -16.26
N ASP A 268 0.89 20.59 -17.00
CA ASP A 268 0.22 19.94 -18.14
C ASP A 268 1.20 19.60 -19.27
N LYS A 269 2.19 20.48 -19.51
CA LYS A 269 3.24 20.22 -20.52
C LYS A 269 4.12 19.06 -20.12
N ILE A 270 4.51 18.97 -18.85
CA ILE A 270 5.30 17.86 -18.31
C ILE A 270 4.46 16.57 -18.35
N ASP A 271 3.19 16.64 -17.93
CA ASP A 271 2.30 15.48 -17.91
C ASP A 271 2.08 14.91 -19.31
N ARG A 272 1.95 15.74 -20.34
CA ARG A 272 1.83 15.28 -21.73
C ARG A 272 3.01 14.38 -22.18
N ILE A 273 4.20 14.59 -21.62
CA ILE A 273 5.39 13.79 -21.90
C ILE A 273 5.44 12.57 -20.95
N VAL A 274 5.32 12.84 -19.67
CA VAL A 274 5.52 11.83 -18.60
C VAL A 274 4.40 10.79 -18.57
N THR A 275 3.16 11.17 -18.90
CA THR A 275 2.01 10.24 -18.95
C THR A 275 1.74 9.68 -20.35
N ASN A 276 2.60 9.96 -21.32
CA ASN A 276 2.47 9.45 -22.68
C ASN A 276 2.52 7.92 -22.69
N ARG A 277 1.61 7.28 -23.42
CA ARG A 277 1.46 5.81 -23.49
C ARG A 277 2.75 5.04 -23.76
N TRP A 278 3.65 5.58 -24.56
CA TRP A 278 4.89 4.93 -24.99
C TRP A 278 6.11 5.41 -24.21
N LEU A 279 6.15 6.70 -23.84
CA LEU A 279 7.30 7.31 -23.18
C LEU A 279 7.27 7.14 -21.65
N ALA A 280 6.11 6.91 -21.06
CA ALA A 280 5.94 6.85 -19.61
C ALA A 280 6.79 5.75 -18.94
N LEU A 281 6.77 4.54 -19.49
CA LEU A 281 7.55 3.42 -18.95
C LEU A 281 9.07 3.61 -19.11
N PRO A 282 9.61 4.00 -20.28
CA PRO A 282 11.03 4.34 -20.41
C PRO A 282 11.47 5.47 -19.50
N ILE A 283 10.70 6.56 -19.37
CA ILE A 283 11.03 7.68 -18.48
C ILE A 283 11.05 7.19 -17.03
N PHE A 284 10.04 6.43 -16.63
CA PHE A 284 9.99 5.84 -15.30
C PHE A 284 11.21 4.93 -15.03
N ALA A 285 11.56 4.06 -15.96
CA ALA A 285 12.73 3.20 -15.85
C ALA A 285 14.02 4.01 -15.71
N ALA A 286 14.19 5.09 -16.49
CA ALA A 286 15.35 5.97 -16.41
C ALA A 286 15.43 6.72 -15.07
N VAL A 287 14.32 7.25 -14.56
CA VAL A 287 14.26 7.93 -13.26
C VAL A 287 14.61 6.96 -12.13
N MET A 288 14.03 5.76 -12.15
CA MET A 288 14.31 4.76 -11.12
C MET A 288 15.73 4.23 -11.20
N PHE A 289 16.24 4.00 -12.40
CA PHE A 289 17.65 3.63 -12.60
C PHE A 289 18.59 4.67 -11.98
N LEU A 290 18.33 5.98 -12.23
CA LEU A 290 19.12 7.05 -11.64
C LEU A 290 19.05 7.03 -10.10
N VAL A 291 17.85 6.89 -9.54
CA VAL A 291 17.64 6.81 -8.08
C VAL A 291 18.43 5.65 -7.49
N TYR A 292 18.30 4.46 -8.06
CA TYR A 292 19.03 3.28 -7.55
C TYR A 292 20.51 3.37 -7.77
N TYR A 293 20.96 3.86 -8.93
CA TYR A 293 22.38 4.04 -9.21
C TYR A 293 23.06 4.96 -8.19
N VAL A 294 22.41 6.08 -7.87
CA VAL A 294 22.95 7.00 -6.86
C VAL A 294 22.85 6.42 -5.45
N SER A 295 21.74 5.78 -5.11
CA SER A 295 21.50 5.29 -3.75
C SER A 295 22.24 3.99 -3.42
N VAL A 296 22.49 3.13 -4.42
CA VAL A 296 23.03 1.79 -4.18
C VAL A 296 24.48 1.67 -4.67
N THR A 297 24.85 2.36 -5.78
CA THR A 297 26.14 2.14 -6.45
C THR A 297 27.16 3.26 -6.21
N THR A 298 26.72 4.47 -5.83
CA THR A 298 27.65 5.59 -5.65
C THR A 298 27.62 6.16 -4.23
N VAL A 299 26.77 7.14 -3.98
CA VAL A 299 26.70 7.85 -2.68
C VAL A 299 26.32 6.91 -1.54
N GLY A 300 25.36 6.01 -1.79
CA GLY A 300 24.92 5.05 -0.79
C GLY A 300 26.03 4.07 -0.40
N THR A 301 26.72 3.48 -1.38
CA THR A 301 27.84 2.56 -1.13
C THR A 301 28.96 3.27 -0.38
N TRP A 302 29.41 4.42 -0.88
CA TRP A 302 30.44 5.20 -0.18
C TRP A 302 30.10 5.49 1.29
N ALA A 303 28.84 5.86 1.57
CA ALA A 303 28.40 6.14 2.93
C ALA A 303 28.28 4.86 3.78
N THR A 304 27.92 3.74 3.17
CA THR A 304 27.84 2.42 3.82
C THR A 304 29.23 1.86 4.12
N ASP A 305 30.17 1.94 3.17
CA ASP A 305 31.56 1.52 3.36
C ASP A 305 32.20 2.33 4.46
N TRP A 306 32.02 3.68 4.47
CA TRP A 306 32.47 4.51 5.56
C TRP A 306 31.89 4.08 6.93
N ALA A 307 30.62 3.67 6.98
CA ALA A 307 30.01 3.21 8.23
C ALA A 307 30.54 1.82 8.63
N ASN A 308 30.66 0.89 7.69
CA ASN A 308 31.10 -0.48 7.97
C ASN A 308 32.60 -0.54 8.29
N ASP A 309 33.46 0.02 7.44
CA ASP A 309 34.91 -0.07 7.61
C ASP A 309 35.43 0.97 8.62
N GLY A 310 34.82 2.16 8.62
CA GLY A 310 35.22 3.25 9.47
C GLY A 310 34.68 3.17 10.89
N VAL A 311 33.36 3.08 11.03
CA VAL A 311 32.69 3.12 12.36
C VAL A 311 32.65 1.75 13.00
N PHE A 312 32.27 0.71 12.23
CA PHE A 312 32.10 -0.66 12.72
C PHE A 312 33.23 -1.62 12.33
N GLY A 313 34.25 -1.15 11.62
CA GLY A 313 35.50 -1.87 11.31
C GLY A 313 36.71 -1.35 12.10
N ASP A 314 37.86 -1.28 11.44
CA ASP A 314 39.12 -0.93 12.08
C ASP A 314 39.25 0.55 12.48
N GLY A 315 38.44 1.43 11.87
CA GLY A 315 38.46 2.87 12.14
C GLY A 315 38.68 3.73 10.90
N TRP A 316 38.74 5.04 11.09
CA TRP A 316 38.85 6.03 10.02
C TRP A 316 39.77 7.18 10.38
N SER A 317 40.34 7.85 9.38
CA SER A 317 41.20 9.00 9.59
C SER A 317 40.47 10.31 9.26
N PHE A 318 40.47 11.26 10.20
CA PHE A 318 39.93 12.60 10.01
C PHE A 318 40.98 13.65 10.30
N PHE A 319 41.33 14.43 9.29
CA PHE A 319 42.39 15.46 9.38
C PHE A 319 43.73 14.97 10.00
N GLY A 320 44.14 13.73 9.71
CA GLY A 320 45.40 13.15 10.22
C GLY A 320 45.30 12.53 11.62
N ILE A 321 44.12 12.52 12.23
CA ILE A 321 43.84 11.82 13.49
C ILE A 321 43.16 10.50 13.17
N SER A 322 43.75 9.36 13.57
CA SER A 322 43.12 8.04 13.47
C SER A 322 42.09 7.88 14.57
N VAL A 323 40.84 7.67 14.19
CA VAL A 323 39.74 7.35 15.11
C VAL A 323 39.49 5.85 15.01
N PRO A 324 39.74 5.08 16.09
CA PRO A 324 39.50 3.64 16.07
C PRO A 324 38.02 3.35 15.97
N GLY A 325 37.65 2.24 15.29
CA GLY A 325 36.27 1.80 15.17
C GLY A 325 35.67 1.35 16.50
N VAL A 326 34.32 1.26 16.53
CA VAL A 326 33.59 0.84 17.73
C VAL A 326 34.02 -0.55 18.23
N PRO A 327 34.21 -1.58 17.37
CA PRO A 327 34.72 -2.88 17.80
C PRO A 327 36.06 -2.80 18.52
N VAL A 328 37.02 -2.06 17.96
CA VAL A 328 38.36 -1.88 18.53
C VAL A 328 38.31 -1.18 19.88
N LEU A 329 37.46 -0.15 20.03
CA LEU A 329 37.25 0.54 21.30
C LEU A 329 36.64 -0.37 22.36
N VAL A 330 35.62 -1.16 21.97
CA VAL A 330 34.96 -2.09 22.88
C VAL A 330 35.89 -3.22 23.29
N GLU A 331 36.67 -3.79 22.36
CA GLU A 331 37.65 -4.82 22.62
C GLU A 331 38.71 -4.34 23.60
N SER A 332 39.30 -3.18 23.37
CA SER A 332 40.28 -2.59 24.26
C SER A 332 39.73 -2.31 25.67
N ALA A 333 38.47 -1.88 25.77
CA ALA A 333 37.81 -1.67 27.04
C ALA A 333 37.55 -3.00 27.79
N LEU A 334 37.10 -4.05 27.08
CA LEU A 334 36.86 -5.37 27.66
C LEU A 334 38.16 -6.03 28.12
N ASN A 335 39.21 -5.91 27.36
CA ASN A 335 40.55 -6.36 27.74
C ASN A 335 41.07 -5.64 28.98
N ALA A 336 40.85 -4.32 29.10
CA ALA A 336 41.27 -3.54 30.26
C ALA A 336 40.53 -3.92 31.54
N ILE A 337 39.29 -4.41 31.44
CA ILE A 337 38.48 -4.87 32.58
C ILE A 337 38.79 -6.35 32.92
N GLY A 338 39.48 -7.09 32.05
CA GLY A 338 39.76 -8.52 32.25
C GLY A 338 38.52 -9.39 32.02
N CYS A 339 37.72 -9.06 31.03
CA CYS A 339 36.48 -9.78 30.70
C CYS A 339 36.79 -11.22 30.28
N ALA A 340 35.91 -12.17 30.65
CA ALA A 340 36.05 -13.56 30.23
C ALA A 340 35.87 -13.71 28.72
N ASP A 341 36.67 -14.55 28.04
CA ASP A 341 36.70 -14.70 26.58
C ASP A 341 35.34 -14.96 25.94
N TRP A 342 34.51 -15.82 26.56
CA TRP A 342 33.17 -16.08 26.05
C TRP A 342 32.25 -14.86 26.08
N LEU A 343 32.38 -14.00 27.09
CA LEU A 343 31.59 -12.79 27.22
C LEU A 343 32.08 -11.71 26.28
N GLN A 344 33.40 -11.66 26.05
CA GLN A 344 34.02 -10.80 25.06
C GLN A 344 33.51 -11.15 23.64
N ALA A 345 33.54 -12.42 23.28
CA ALA A 345 33.01 -12.91 22.01
C ALA A 345 31.49 -12.60 21.87
N LEU A 346 30.68 -12.78 22.92
CA LEU A 346 29.28 -12.43 22.89
C LEU A 346 29.07 -10.92 22.62
N ILE A 347 29.86 -10.07 23.24
CA ILE A 347 29.74 -8.61 23.10
C ILE A 347 30.20 -8.18 21.72
N LEU A 348 31.37 -8.66 21.25
CA LEU A 348 31.92 -8.27 19.95
C LEU A 348 31.15 -8.88 18.79
N ASP A 349 31.02 -10.23 18.74
CA ASP A 349 30.46 -10.92 17.59
C ASP A 349 28.92 -10.98 17.64
N GLY A 350 28.33 -10.99 18.84
CA GLY A 350 26.88 -11.02 19.00
C GLY A 350 26.24 -9.63 19.00
N ILE A 351 26.75 -8.71 19.82
CA ILE A 351 26.12 -7.40 20.04
C ILE A 351 26.68 -6.36 19.07
N VAL A 352 28.00 -6.13 19.07
CA VAL A 352 28.63 -5.05 18.28
C VAL A 352 28.51 -5.35 16.79
N ALA A 353 28.79 -6.58 16.35
CA ALA A 353 28.61 -7.00 14.98
C ALA A 353 27.13 -6.95 14.56
N GLY A 354 26.18 -7.36 15.44
CA GLY A 354 24.75 -7.25 15.17
C GLY A 354 24.25 -5.81 15.04
N VAL A 355 24.76 -4.88 15.87
CA VAL A 355 24.47 -3.44 15.75
C VAL A 355 25.11 -2.88 14.48
N GLY A 356 26.35 -3.27 14.18
CA GLY A 356 27.07 -2.89 12.97
C GLY A 356 26.33 -3.27 11.70
N ALA A 357 25.88 -4.51 11.61
CA ALA A 357 25.10 -4.99 10.47
C ALA A 357 23.81 -4.17 10.21
N VAL A 358 23.16 -3.66 11.28
CA VAL A 358 21.97 -2.80 11.13
C VAL A 358 22.36 -1.38 10.76
N LEU A 359 23.28 -0.77 11.52
CA LEU A 359 23.63 0.65 11.34
C LEU A 359 24.51 0.89 10.11
N GLY A 360 25.32 -0.08 9.72
CA GLY A 360 26.11 -0.03 8.49
C GLY A 360 25.25 0.13 7.23
N PHE A 361 24.06 -0.50 7.20
CA PHE A 361 23.14 -0.41 6.07
C PHE A 361 22.27 0.86 6.06
N VAL A 362 22.16 1.56 7.21
CA VAL A 362 21.30 2.75 7.35
C VAL A 362 21.66 3.88 6.39
N PRO A 363 22.94 4.25 6.15
CA PRO A 363 23.30 5.35 5.27
C PRO A 363 22.74 5.19 3.86
N GLN A 364 22.88 4.02 3.24
CA GLN A 364 22.34 3.69 1.93
C GLN A 364 20.80 3.84 1.89
N MET A 365 20.13 3.39 2.95
CA MET A 365 18.68 3.51 3.09
C MET A 365 18.23 4.96 3.22
N LEU A 366 18.98 5.79 3.94
CA LEU A 366 18.65 7.21 4.08
C LEU A 366 18.77 7.95 2.74
N VAL A 367 19.81 7.67 1.94
CA VAL A 367 19.95 8.23 0.59
C VAL A 367 18.75 7.85 -0.29
N LEU A 368 18.36 6.57 -0.26
CA LEU A 368 17.18 6.10 -0.99
C LEU A 368 15.90 6.84 -0.53
N PHE A 369 15.70 7.02 0.77
CA PHE A 369 14.53 7.70 1.31
C PHE A 369 14.49 9.20 0.95
N VAL A 370 15.64 9.87 0.79
CA VAL A 370 15.70 11.25 0.27
C VAL A 370 15.10 11.31 -1.13
N PHE A 371 15.53 10.44 -2.04
CA PHE A 371 15.02 10.44 -3.42
C PHE A 371 13.54 10.05 -3.48
N LEU A 372 13.13 9.02 -2.73
CA LEU A 372 11.72 8.62 -2.69
C LEU A 372 10.83 9.71 -2.11
N ALA A 373 11.27 10.36 -1.03
CA ALA A 373 10.53 11.50 -0.44
C ALA A 373 10.44 12.69 -1.40
N PHE A 374 11.49 12.94 -2.18
CA PHE A 374 11.49 13.97 -3.22
C PHE A 374 10.50 13.64 -4.34
N LEU A 375 10.55 12.43 -4.90
CA LEU A 375 9.64 11.98 -5.98
C LEU A 375 8.17 11.96 -5.54
N GLU A 376 7.91 11.60 -4.30
CA GLU A 376 6.57 11.62 -3.71
C GLU A 376 6.09 13.05 -3.53
N ALA A 377 6.90 13.91 -2.91
CA ALA A 377 6.54 15.29 -2.61
C ALA A 377 6.41 16.16 -3.87
N CYS A 378 7.20 15.95 -4.92
CA CYS A 378 7.03 16.66 -6.18
C CYS A 378 5.79 16.24 -6.99
N GLY A 379 5.11 15.13 -6.61
CA GLY A 379 3.92 14.62 -7.27
C GLY A 379 4.18 13.63 -8.42
N TYR A 380 5.43 13.22 -8.65
CA TYR A 380 5.78 12.27 -9.71
C TYR A 380 5.19 10.88 -9.46
N MET A 381 5.20 10.41 -8.20
CA MET A 381 4.67 9.09 -7.84
C MET A 381 3.18 8.91 -8.16
N ALA A 382 2.40 9.99 -8.08
CA ALA A 382 0.99 9.96 -8.48
C ALA A 382 0.80 9.65 -9.98
N ARG A 383 1.67 10.18 -10.84
CA ARG A 383 1.66 9.91 -12.28
C ARG A 383 2.03 8.47 -12.60
N VAL A 384 3.04 7.98 -11.91
CA VAL A 384 3.47 6.57 -12.05
C VAL A 384 2.32 5.63 -11.66
N ALA A 385 1.64 5.89 -10.54
CA ALA A 385 0.48 5.11 -10.13
C ALA A 385 -0.65 5.15 -11.17
N PHE A 386 -0.92 6.32 -11.74
CA PHE A 386 -1.92 6.48 -12.81
C PHE A 386 -1.59 5.66 -14.06
N ILE A 387 -0.33 5.69 -14.51
CA ILE A 387 0.12 4.93 -15.69
C ILE A 387 -0.01 3.43 -15.43
N MET A 388 0.41 2.99 -14.24
CA MET A 388 0.43 1.58 -13.86
C MET A 388 -0.96 1.01 -13.55
N ASP A 389 -1.94 1.85 -13.23
CA ASP A 389 -3.30 1.42 -12.91
C ASP A 389 -3.91 0.56 -14.02
N ARG A 390 -3.76 0.98 -15.28
CA ARG A 390 -4.25 0.24 -16.44
C ARG A 390 -3.68 -1.18 -16.55
N ILE A 391 -2.44 -1.37 -16.09
CA ILE A 391 -1.74 -2.66 -16.14
C ILE A 391 -2.17 -3.51 -14.95
N PHE A 392 -2.14 -2.95 -13.75
CA PHE A 392 -2.40 -3.65 -12.50
C PHE A 392 -3.84 -4.11 -12.34
N ARG A 393 -4.80 -3.34 -12.82
CA ARG A 393 -6.22 -3.74 -12.84
C ARG A 393 -6.47 -5.05 -13.58
N LYS A 394 -5.76 -5.30 -14.68
CA LYS A 394 -5.87 -6.56 -15.41
C LYS A 394 -5.50 -7.78 -14.55
N PHE A 395 -4.66 -7.57 -13.55
CA PHE A 395 -4.22 -8.60 -12.61
C PHE A 395 -4.97 -8.57 -11.27
N GLY A 396 -6.01 -7.73 -11.16
CA GLY A 396 -6.84 -7.64 -9.96
C GLY A 396 -6.23 -6.82 -8.82
N LEU A 397 -5.20 -6.02 -9.09
CA LEU A 397 -4.56 -5.09 -8.17
C LEU A 397 -4.89 -3.65 -8.58
N SER A 398 -4.97 -2.72 -7.64
CA SER A 398 -5.11 -1.30 -7.95
C SER A 398 -3.78 -0.71 -8.42
N GLY A 399 -3.80 0.36 -9.21
CA GLY A 399 -2.58 1.06 -9.63
C GLY A 399 -1.77 1.63 -8.46
N LYS A 400 -2.43 1.94 -7.34
CA LYS A 400 -1.76 2.35 -6.10
C LYS A 400 -0.87 1.25 -5.52
N SER A 401 -1.13 -0.02 -5.83
CA SER A 401 -0.31 -1.16 -5.38
C SER A 401 1.11 -1.15 -5.95
N PHE A 402 1.30 -0.48 -7.08
CA PHE A 402 2.61 -0.39 -7.71
C PHE A 402 3.63 0.40 -6.86
N ILE A 403 3.18 1.46 -6.18
CA ILE A 403 4.06 2.30 -5.33
C ILE A 403 4.70 1.49 -4.19
N PRO A 404 3.96 0.74 -3.36
CA PRO A 404 4.52 -0.18 -2.39
C PRO A 404 5.51 -1.19 -2.97
N MET A 405 5.20 -1.78 -4.11
CA MET A 405 6.06 -2.77 -4.76
C MET A 405 7.36 -2.14 -5.27
N LEU A 406 7.28 -0.96 -5.84
CA LEU A 406 8.43 -0.21 -6.29
C LEU A 406 9.36 0.14 -5.11
N ILE A 407 8.82 0.70 -4.04
CA ILE A 407 9.60 1.01 -2.82
C ILE A 407 10.15 -0.30 -2.23
N GLY A 408 9.39 -1.39 -2.31
CA GLY A 408 9.78 -2.72 -1.86
C GLY A 408 11.00 -3.30 -2.58
N SER A 409 11.27 -2.90 -3.83
CA SER A 409 12.49 -3.31 -4.54
C SER A 409 13.77 -2.72 -3.94
N GLY A 410 13.69 -1.59 -3.23
CA GLY A 410 14.78 -1.09 -2.39
C GLY A 410 14.79 -1.78 -1.03
N CYS A 411 13.68 -1.69 -0.29
CA CYS A 411 13.51 -2.35 1.00
C CYS A 411 12.04 -2.70 1.26
N GLY A 412 11.78 -3.95 1.70
CA GLY A 412 10.44 -4.44 1.97
C GLY A 412 9.71 -3.68 3.08
N VAL A 413 10.42 -3.19 4.11
CA VAL A 413 9.81 -2.48 5.26
C VAL A 413 9.06 -1.22 4.82
N PRO A 414 9.70 -0.23 4.19
CA PRO A 414 9.01 0.97 3.71
C PRO A 414 8.02 0.66 2.59
N GLY A 415 8.28 -0.37 1.75
CA GLY A 415 7.34 -0.84 0.75
C GLY A 415 6.02 -1.26 1.38
N ILE A 416 6.04 -2.11 2.41
CA ILE A 416 4.85 -2.52 3.15
C ILE A 416 4.15 -1.33 3.81
N MET A 417 4.92 -0.41 4.42
CA MET A 417 4.37 0.79 5.06
C MET A 417 3.68 1.73 4.08
N ALA A 418 4.16 1.80 2.84
CA ALA A 418 3.55 2.61 1.79
C ALA A 418 2.16 2.11 1.37
N SER A 419 1.80 0.85 1.69
CA SER A 419 0.46 0.31 1.43
C SER A 419 -0.67 1.06 2.14
N ARG A 420 -0.36 1.92 3.13
CA ARG A 420 -1.32 2.82 3.80
C ARG A 420 -2.00 3.79 2.84
N THR A 421 -1.38 4.09 1.71
CA THR A 421 -1.96 4.95 0.67
C THR A 421 -3.09 4.27 -0.11
N ILE A 422 -3.28 2.96 0.10
CA ILE A 422 -4.34 2.18 -0.54
C ILE A 422 -5.55 2.18 0.38
N GLU A 423 -6.62 2.80 -0.06
CA GLU A 423 -7.86 3.00 0.69
C GLU A 423 -8.66 1.70 0.84
N ASN A 424 -8.74 0.90 -0.23
CA ASN A 424 -9.44 -0.37 -0.20
C ASN A 424 -8.67 -1.40 0.64
N ASP A 425 -9.28 -1.87 1.73
CA ASP A 425 -8.67 -2.80 2.68
C ASP A 425 -8.27 -4.14 2.05
N ARG A 426 -9.05 -4.63 1.07
CA ARG A 426 -8.76 -5.85 0.31
C ARG A 426 -7.51 -5.68 -0.56
N ASP A 427 -7.46 -4.62 -1.36
CA ASP A 427 -6.33 -4.33 -2.25
C ASP A 427 -5.06 -4.05 -1.43
N ARG A 428 -5.22 -3.37 -0.29
CA ARG A 428 -4.13 -3.15 0.66
C ARG A 428 -3.56 -4.46 1.19
N LYS A 429 -4.40 -5.40 1.65
CA LYS A 429 -3.96 -6.72 2.12
C LYS A 429 -3.28 -7.52 1.03
N MET A 430 -3.85 -7.57 -0.18
CA MET A 430 -3.21 -8.23 -1.33
C MET A 430 -1.84 -7.61 -1.63
N THR A 431 -1.74 -6.29 -1.63
CA THR A 431 -0.47 -5.59 -1.87
C THR A 431 0.56 -5.90 -0.79
N ILE A 432 0.19 -5.89 0.50
CA ILE A 432 1.09 -6.25 1.60
C ILE A 432 1.65 -7.67 1.41
N MET A 433 0.79 -8.62 1.02
CA MET A 433 1.19 -10.03 0.81
C MET A 433 2.14 -10.22 -0.38
N THR A 434 2.05 -9.39 -1.41
CA THR A 434 2.78 -9.58 -2.67
C THR A 434 3.98 -8.64 -2.84
N THR A 435 4.04 -7.53 -2.10
CA THR A 435 5.11 -6.51 -2.22
C THR A 435 6.51 -7.10 -2.05
N THR A 436 6.69 -8.07 -1.16
CA THR A 436 7.99 -8.64 -0.83
C THR A 436 8.48 -9.72 -1.81
N PHE A 437 7.70 -10.08 -2.82
CA PHE A 437 8.16 -10.99 -3.88
C PHE A 437 9.18 -10.33 -4.82
N ILE A 438 9.15 -9.02 -4.98
CA ILE A 438 10.20 -8.30 -5.69
C ILE A 438 11.50 -8.39 -4.87
N PRO A 439 12.64 -8.73 -5.49
CA PRO A 439 13.92 -8.70 -4.83
C PRO A 439 14.23 -7.30 -4.28
N CYS A 440 14.56 -7.22 -2.99
CA CYS A 440 15.07 -6.00 -2.35
C CYS A 440 16.60 -6.02 -2.31
N GLY A 441 17.23 -4.91 -1.93
CA GLY A 441 18.69 -4.79 -1.83
C GLY A 441 19.34 -5.92 -1.03
N ALA A 442 18.74 -6.30 0.11
CA ALA A 442 19.21 -7.39 0.96
C ALA A 442 19.18 -8.80 0.31
N LYS A 443 18.48 -8.97 -0.81
CA LYS A 443 18.46 -10.24 -1.57
C LYS A 443 19.54 -10.26 -2.67
N LEU A 444 20.15 -9.14 -3.02
CA LEU A 444 21.17 -9.05 -4.07
C LEU A 444 22.41 -9.89 -3.73
N PRO A 445 22.95 -9.91 -2.51
CA PRO A 445 24.06 -10.78 -2.14
C PRO A 445 23.78 -12.27 -2.41
N ILE A 446 22.58 -12.75 -2.11
CA ILE A 446 22.19 -14.15 -2.40
C ILE A 446 22.16 -14.41 -3.90
N ILE A 447 21.66 -13.45 -4.70
CA ILE A 447 21.64 -13.57 -6.16
C ILE A 447 23.06 -13.60 -6.71
N ALA A 448 23.96 -12.73 -6.22
CA ALA A 448 25.36 -12.66 -6.61
C ALA A 448 26.12 -13.95 -6.24
N LEU A 449 25.94 -14.44 -5.01
CA LEU A 449 26.51 -15.69 -4.53
C LEU A 449 26.15 -16.87 -5.44
N ILE A 450 24.87 -17.07 -5.71
CA ILE A 450 24.39 -18.18 -6.54
C ILE A 450 24.84 -18.02 -8.00
N ALA A 451 24.80 -16.80 -8.54
CA ALA A 451 25.28 -16.52 -9.89
C ALA A 451 26.79 -16.80 -10.03
N GLY A 452 27.59 -16.36 -9.07
CA GLY A 452 29.03 -16.58 -9.09
C GLY A 452 29.45 -18.03 -8.86
N ALA A 453 28.89 -18.66 -7.81
CA ALA A 453 29.30 -20.02 -7.40
C ALA A 453 28.90 -21.13 -8.38
N LEU A 454 27.75 -21.05 -9.04
CA LEU A 454 27.15 -22.18 -9.79
C LEU A 454 26.80 -21.87 -11.25
N PHE A 455 26.88 -20.62 -11.65
CA PHE A 455 26.54 -20.17 -13.00
C PHE A 455 27.66 -19.33 -13.64
N ASP A 456 28.90 -19.39 -13.14
CA ASP A 456 30.08 -18.67 -13.67
C ASP A 456 29.82 -17.17 -13.90
N GLY A 457 29.06 -16.53 -13.01
CA GLY A 457 28.71 -15.12 -13.14
C GLY A 457 27.72 -14.80 -14.27
N ALA A 458 26.91 -15.76 -14.70
CA ALA A 458 25.98 -15.60 -15.81
C ALA A 458 25.04 -14.43 -15.61
N TRP A 459 25.06 -13.46 -16.52
CA TRP A 459 24.30 -12.22 -16.48
C TRP A 459 22.76 -12.37 -16.36
N TRP A 460 22.21 -13.50 -16.82
CA TRP A 460 20.77 -13.75 -16.83
C TRP A 460 20.19 -14.14 -15.47
N VAL A 461 21.01 -14.56 -14.49
CA VAL A 461 20.55 -15.03 -13.18
C VAL A 461 19.87 -13.90 -12.41
N ALA A 462 20.46 -12.72 -12.34
CA ALA A 462 19.89 -11.57 -11.67
C ALA A 462 18.57 -11.08 -12.30
N PRO A 463 18.47 -10.84 -13.63
CA PRO A 463 17.20 -10.56 -14.27
C PRO A 463 16.15 -11.64 -14.05
N SER A 464 16.52 -12.92 -14.11
CA SER A 464 15.56 -14.02 -13.89
C SER A 464 14.92 -13.99 -12.51
N ALA A 465 15.68 -13.63 -11.47
CA ALA A 465 15.17 -13.45 -10.11
C ALA A 465 14.08 -12.37 -10.03
N TYR A 466 14.27 -11.24 -10.72
CA TYR A 466 13.24 -10.20 -10.81
C TYR A 466 12.02 -10.67 -11.59
N PHE A 467 12.19 -11.37 -12.69
CA PHE A 467 11.07 -11.92 -13.46
C PHE A 467 10.27 -12.95 -12.67
N VAL A 468 10.92 -13.81 -11.88
CA VAL A 468 10.25 -14.75 -10.97
C VAL A 468 9.42 -13.99 -9.93
N GLY A 469 9.96 -12.93 -9.33
CA GLY A 469 9.22 -12.08 -8.40
C GLY A 469 7.99 -11.43 -9.03
N ILE A 470 8.14 -10.83 -10.21
CA ILE A 470 7.04 -10.21 -10.96
C ILE A 470 5.98 -11.26 -11.35
N ALA A 471 6.39 -12.42 -11.85
CA ALA A 471 5.47 -13.51 -12.16
C ALA A 471 4.69 -13.99 -10.92
N ALA A 472 5.37 -14.11 -9.78
CA ALA A 472 4.72 -14.46 -8.51
C ALA A 472 3.66 -13.42 -8.09
N ILE A 473 3.92 -12.12 -8.28
CA ILE A 473 2.95 -11.05 -8.01
C ILE A 473 1.73 -11.17 -8.91
N ILE A 474 1.95 -11.30 -10.22
CA ILE A 474 0.87 -11.39 -11.21
C ILE A 474 0.01 -12.63 -10.94
N CYS A 475 0.63 -13.80 -10.79
CA CYS A 475 -0.07 -15.05 -10.51
C CYS A 475 -0.84 -14.99 -9.19
N SER A 476 -0.22 -14.45 -8.12
CA SER A 476 -0.88 -14.27 -6.83
C SER A 476 -2.06 -13.31 -6.93
N GLY A 477 -1.92 -12.19 -7.64
CA GLY A 477 -3.00 -11.24 -7.87
C GLY A 477 -4.20 -11.90 -8.55
N ILE A 478 -3.96 -12.62 -9.65
CA ILE A 478 -5.01 -13.33 -10.40
C ILE A 478 -5.68 -14.43 -9.55
N ILE A 479 -4.89 -15.24 -8.83
CA ILE A 479 -5.42 -16.35 -8.03
C ILE A 479 -6.20 -15.84 -6.82
N LEU A 480 -5.63 -14.89 -6.08
CA LEU A 480 -6.26 -14.33 -4.89
C LEU A 480 -7.58 -13.62 -5.23
N LYS A 481 -7.62 -12.83 -6.33
CA LYS A 481 -8.86 -12.20 -6.81
C LYS A 481 -9.99 -13.21 -7.01
N LYS A 482 -9.67 -14.44 -7.44
CA LYS A 482 -10.66 -15.51 -7.68
C LYS A 482 -11.11 -16.25 -6.40
N THR A 483 -10.58 -15.87 -5.25
CA THR A 483 -11.00 -16.45 -3.95
C THR A 483 -12.11 -15.62 -3.31
N LYS A 484 -12.97 -16.25 -2.51
CA LYS A 484 -14.06 -15.54 -1.78
C LYS A 484 -13.54 -14.43 -0.85
N MET A 485 -12.31 -14.53 -0.37
CA MET A 485 -11.71 -13.57 0.57
C MET A 485 -11.31 -12.25 -0.10
N PHE A 486 -10.97 -12.32 -1.40
CA PHE A 486 -10.47 -11.20 -2.18
C PHE A 486 -11.30 -10.96 -3.46
N ALA A 487 -12.48 -11.56 -3.56
CA ALA A 487 -13.38 -11.36 -4.68
C ALA A 487 -13.93 -9.92 -4.70
N GLY A 488 -14.12 -9.37 -5.89
CA GLY A 488 -14.62 -8.02 -6.17
C GLY A 488 -13.70 -7.24 -7.10
N ASP A 489 -14.18 -6.13 -7.65
CA ASP A 489 -13.40 -5.31 -8.55
C ASP A 489 -12.44 -4.38 -7.77
N PRO A 490 -11.23 -4.12 -8.30
CA PRO A 490 -10.32 -3.17 -7.69
C PRO A 490 -10.97 -1.78 -7.68
N ALA A 491 -10.78 -1.04 -6.59
CA ALA A 491 -11.33 0.30 -6.45
C ALA A 491 -10.92 1.17 -7.65
N PRO A 492 -11.86 1.95 -8.23
CA PRO A 492 -11.53 2.83 -9.34
C PRO A 492 -10.43 3.82 -8.92
N PHE A 493 -9.44 4.00 -9.79
CA PHE A 493 -8.36 4.93 -9.54
C PHE A 493 -8.86 6.37 -9.78
N VAL A 494 -9.45 6.95 -8.75
CA VAL A 494 -9.86 8.35 -8.74
C VAL A 494 -8.84 9.14 -7.94
N MET A 495 -7.76 9.59 -8.59
CA MET A 495 -6.74 10.42 -7.96
C MET A 495 -6.48 11.64 -8.82
N GLU A 496 -6.57 12.83 -8.20
CA GLU A 496 -6.07 14.04 -8.83
C GLU A 496 -4.57 13.93 -9.01
N LEU A 497 -4.09 14.28 -10.19
CA LEU A 497 -2.67 14.48 -10.40
C LEU A 497 -2.34 15.84 -9.77
N PRO A 498 -1.70 15.91 -8.59
CA PRO A 498 -1.37 17.18 -7.95
C PRO A 498 -0.44 17.99 -8.88
N ALA A 499 -0.56 19.30 -8.91
CA ALA A 499 0.37 20.12 -9.68
C ALA A 499 1.81 19.85 -9.24
N TYR A 500 2.76 19.81 -10.18
CA TYR A 500 4.17 19.69 -9.81
C TYR A 500 4.60 20.89 -8.97
N HIS A 501 5.25 20.62 -7.87
CA HIS A 501 5.87 21.64 -7.04
C HIS A 501 7.23 21.16 -6.53
N MET A 502 8.14 22.09 -6.38
CA MET A 502 9.44 21.77 -5.77
C MET A 502 9.25 21.64 -4.26
N PRO A 503 9.53 20.47 -3.68
CA PRO A 503 9.44 20.28 -2.24
C PRO A 503 10.53 21.09 -1.54
N THR A 504 10.23 21.60 -0.35
CA THR A 504 11.24 22.23 0.49
C THR A 504 12.19 21.18 1.04
N VAL A 505 13.48 21.51 1.08
CA VAL A 505 14.55 20.61 1.59
C VAL A 505 14.19 20.12 3.00
N GLY A 506 13.64 20.99 3.85
CA GLY A 506 13.23 20.62 5.21
C GLY A 506 12.17 19.53 5.26
N ASN A 507 11.19 19.55 4.35
CA ASN A 507 10.15 18.52 4.29
C ASN A 507 10.71 17.17 3.83
N VAL A 508 11.61 17.18 2.84
CA VAL A 508 12.27 15.97 2.35
C VAL A 508 13.12 15.34 3.44
N LEU A 509 13.96 16.13 4.12
CA LEU A 509 14.83 15.64 5.20
C LEU A 509 14.02 15.15 6.42
N ARG A 510 12.92 15.82 6.76
CA ARG A 510 12.02 15.36 7.84
C ARG A 510 11.40 14.01 7.48
N SER A 511 10.86 13.87 6.27
CA SER A 511 10.27 12.60 5.80
C SER A 511 11.30 11.47 5.78
N MET A 512 12.53 11.76 5.30
CA MET A 512 13.66 10.81 5.35
C MET A 512 13.95 10.37 6.78
N TRP A 513 14.08 11.32 7.73
CA TRP A 513 14.41 11.02 9.12
C TRP A 513 13.31 10.25 9.85
N GLU A 514 12.03 10.59 9.62
CA GLU A 514 10.89 9.86 10.18
C GLU A 514 10.88 8.39 9.74
N ARG A 515 11.15 8.13 8.47
CA ARG A 515 11.25 6.76 7.91
C ARG A 515 12.50 6.05 8.44
N GLY A 516 13.66 6.70 8.42
CA GLY A 516 14.94 6.15 8.89
C GLY A 516 14.93 5.84 10.39
N SER A 517 14.47 6.77 11.23
CA SER A 517 14.39 6.54 12.69
C SER A 517 13.38 5.46 13.05
N SER A 518 12.28 5.36 12.31
CA SER A 518 11.31 4.28 12.48
C SER A 518 11.90 2.92 12.13
N PHE A 519 12.75 2.86 11.09
CA PHE A 519 13.51 1.66 10.72
C PHE A 519 14.49 1.27 11.83
N ILE A 520 15.39 2.18 12.23
CA ILE A 520 16.41 1.92 13.25
C ILE A 520 15.82 1.42 14.56
N LYS A 521 14.76 2.09 15.06
CA LYS A 521 14.12 1.72 16.34
C LYS A 521 13.43 0.36 16.29
N LYS A 522 12.80 0.00 15.18
CA LYS A 522 11.96 -1.21 15.08
C LYS A 522 12.70 -2.41 14.52
N ALA A 523 13.46 -2.22 13.44
CA ALA A 523 14.24 -3.29 12.86
C ALA A 523 15.49 -3.56 13.70
N GLY A 524 16.18 -2.52 14.17
CA GLY A 524 17.40 -2.66 14.95
C GLY A 524 17.23 -3.51 16.21
N THR A 525 16.16 -3.30 16.99
CA THR A 525 15.92 -4.10 18.20
C THR A 525 15.65 -5.58 17.90
N ILE A 526 14.89 -5.88 16.84
CA ILE A 526 14.56 -7.27 16.48
C ILE A 526 15.80 -7.97 15.94
N ILE A 527 16.55 -7.31 15.07
CA ILE A 527 17.75 -7.88 14.47
C ILE A 527 18.80 -8.11 15.55
N LEU A 528 19.06 -7.14 16.43
CA LEU A 528 20.00 -7.28 17.53
C LEU A 528 19.65 -8.47 18.45
N LEU A 529 18.39 -8.59 18.85
CA LEU A 529 17.97 -9.74 19.68
C LEU A 529 18.18 -11.07 18.94
N SER A 530 17.89 -11.08 17.64
CA SER A 530 18.03 -12.27 16.82
C SER A 530 19.49 -12.66 16.61
N THR A 531 20.39 -11.72 16.42
CA THR A 531 21.82 -12.00 16.27
C THR A 531 22.43 -12.54 17.56
N ILE A 532 22.03 -12.02 18.72
CA ILE A 532 22.46 -12.57 20.03
C ILE A 532 21.97 -14.03 20.18
N VAL A 533 20.72 -14.30 19.87
CA VAL A 533 20.17 -15.68 19.97
C VAL A 533 20.87 -16.61 18.99
N LEU A 534 21.11 -16.17 17.74
CA LEU A 534 21.83 -16.97 16.75
C LEU A 534 23.27 -17.24 17.18
N TRP A 535 23.96 -16.21 17.65
CA TRP A 535 25.33 -16.35 18.14
C TRP A 535 25.37 -17.43 19.25
N PHE A 536 24.42 -17.40 20.21
CA PHE A 536 24.33 -18.40 21.25
C PHE A 536 24.08 -19.81 20.68
N LEU A 537 23.08 -19.96 19.80
CA LEU A 537 22.74 -21.24 19.20
C LEU A 537 23.86 -21.84 18.35
N MET A 538 24.73 -21.00 17.82
CA MET A 538 25.83 -21.39 16.95
C MET A 538 27.08 -21.78 17.75
N ASN A 539 27.39 -21.02 18.81
CA ASN A 539 28.62 -21.20 19.58
C ASN A 539 28.45 -22.18 20.76
N PHE A 540 27.22 -22.57 21.11
CA PHE A 540 26.97 -23.53 22.18
C PHE A 540 26.42 -24.83 21.68
N GLY A 541 26.84 -25.94 22.29
CA GLY A 541 26.39 -27.28 21.93
C GLY A 541 26.93 -28.35 22.86
N TRP A 542 26.82 -29.59 22.43
CA TRP A 542 27.29 -30.75 23.19
C TRP A 542 28.50 -31.36 22.49
N SER A 543 29.68 -31.24 23.09
CA SER A 543 30.91 -31.88 22.67
C SER A 543 31.39 -32.83 23.75
N GLY A 544 31.69 -34.08 23.39
CA GLY A 544 32.19 -35.08 24.33
C GLY A 544 31.26 -35.42 25.50
N GLY A 545 29.95 -35.17 25.39
CA GLY A 545 28.97 -35.44 26.46
C GLY A 545 28.76 -34.29 27.45
N SER A 546 29.51 -33.17 27.35
CA SER A 546 29.36 -31.96 28.14
C SER A 546 28.77 -30.84 27.29
N PHE A 547 27.92 -30.00 27.91
CA PHE A 547 27.39 -28.79 27.30
C PHE A 547 28.36 -27.64 27.54
N GLY A 548 28.76 -26.95 26.49
CA GLY A 548 29.70 -25.84 26.62
C GLY A 548 29.83 -25.04 25.31
N MET A 549 30.71 -24.05 25.33
CA MET A 549 31.11 -23.33 24.14
C MET A 549 31.92 -24.22 23.20
N LEU A 550 31.63 -24.19 21.93
CA LEU A 550 32.25 -25.02 20.91
C LEU A 550 33.38 -24.27 20.24
N GLU A 551 34.43 -25.01 19.87
CA GLU A 551 35.49 -24.51 18.98
C GLU A 551 35.01 -24.47 17.52
N ALA A 552 35.59 -23.65 16.67
CA ALA A 552 35.19 -23.48 15.28
C ALA A 552 35.09 -24.78 14.48
N GLU A 553 35.92 -25.80 14.82
CA GLU A 553 35.90 -27.12 14.18
C GLU A 553 34.71 -28.00 14.61
N GLN A 554 34.05 -27.64 15.70
CA GLN A 554 32.95 -28.44 16.32
C GLN A 554 31.54 -27.89 16.02
N LEU A 555 31.40 -26.97 15.07
CA LEU A 555 30.12 -26.33 14.69
C LEU A 555 29.02 -27.34 14.35
N ASN A 556 29.35 -28.54 13.86
CA ASN A 556 28.41 -29.62 13.60
C ASN A 556 27.69 -30.13 14.88
N SER A 557 28.26 -29.86 16.05
CA SER A 557 27.72 -30.25 17.37
C SER A 557 26.90 -29.13 18.01
N SER A 558 26.76 -27.98 17.34
CA SER A 558 26.02 -26.81 17.84
C SER A 558 24.52 -27.11 17.98
N ILE A 559 23.87 -26.32 18.83
CA ILE A 559 22.39 -26.36 18.95
C ILE A 559 21.77 -26.03 17.60
N LEU A 560 22.33 -25.06 16.88
CA LEU A 560 21.84 -24.63 15.57
C LEU A 560 21.97 -25.74 14.52
N ALA A 561 23.08 -26.50 14.50
CA ALA A 561 23.24 -27.66 13.62
C ALA A 561 22.22 -28.77 13.90
N LYS A 562 21.92 -29.03 15.17
CA LYS A 562 20.88 -30.00 15.55
C LYS A 562 19.49 -29.56 15.12
N ILE A 563 19.14 -28.30 15.32
CA ILE A 563 17.88 -27.73 14.82
C ILE A 563 17.82 -27.81 13.29
N GLY A 564 18.91 -27.43 12.62
CA GLY A 564 19.05 -27.52 11.18
C GLY A 564 18.85 -28.94 10.65
N SER A 565 19.44 -29.94 11.30
CA SER A 565 19.30 -31.36 10.94
C SER A 565 17.86 -31.89 11.06
N VAL A 566 17.08 -31.36 12.01
CA VAL A 566 15.67 -31.71 12.17
C VAL A 566 14.82 -31.07 11.05
N ILE A 567 15.19 -29.87 10.60
CA ILE A 567 14.45 -29.13 9.58
C ILE A 567 14.88 -29.54 8.15
N ALA A 568 16.13 -29.92 7.96
CA ALA A 568 16.73 -30.25 6.66
C ALA A 568 15.91 -31.25 5.81
N PRO A 569 15.29 -32.32 6.37
CA PRO A 569 14.47 -33.25 5.57
C PRO A 569 13.29 -32.60 4.86
N VAL A 570 12.75 -31.49 5.40
CA VAL A 570 11.66 -30.73 4.76
C VAL A 570 12.12 -30.14 3.43
N PHE A 571 13.38 -29.74 3.33
CA PHE A 571 13.98 -29.15 2.14
C PHE A 571 14.64 -30.15 1.19
N ALA A 572 14.69 -31.41 1.56
CA ALA A 572 15.26 -32.47 0.71
C ALA A 572 14.53 -32.58 -0.65
N ALA A 573 13.20 -32.39 -0.65
CA ALA A 573 12.39 -32.38 -1.87
C ALA A 573 12.71 -31.20 -2.81
N LEU A 574 13.33 -30.14 -2.30
CA LEU A 574 13.77 -28.95 -3.04
C LEU A 574 15.23 -29.06 -3.53
N GLY A 575 15.92 -30.16 -3.21
CA GLY A 575 17.30 -30.44 -3.63
C GLY A 575 18.40 -29.95 -2.70
N TRP A 576 18.06 -29.35 -1.57
CA TRP A 576 19.01 -28.79 -0.60
C TRP A 576 18.68 -29.20 0.84
N GLY A 577 18.53 -30.52 1.04
CA GLY A 577 18.23 -31.17 2.33
C GLY A 577 19.44 -31.28 3.27
N ASP A 578 20.51 -30.53 3.07
CA ASP A 578 21.61 -30.43 4.02
C ASP A 578 21.30 -29.43 5.13
N TRP A 579 21.76 -29.74 6.37
CA TRP A 579 21.52 -28.87 7.52
C TRP A 579 22.13 -27.47 7.37
N LYS A 580 23.27 -27.31 6.67
CA LYS A 580 23.90 -26.02 6.41
C LYS A 580 22.97 -25.12 5.57
N MET A 581 22.38 -25.70 4.52
CA MET A 581 21.43 -24.99 3.66
C MET A 581 20.14 -24.62 4.40
N ALA A 582 19.63 -25.56 5.23
CA ALA A 582 18.45 -25.33 6.04
C ALA A 582 18.69 -24.18 7.05
N VAL A 583 19.86 -24.17 7.71
CA VAL A 583 20.24 -23.11 8.62
C VAL A 583 20.36 -21.77 7.88
N ALA A 584 21.05 -21.72 6.74
CA ALA A 584 21.18 -20.50 5.94
C ALA A 584 19.81 -19.95 5.48
N ALA A 585 18.87 -20.82 5.10
CA ALA A 585 17.51 -20.39 4.76
C ALA A 585 16.75 -19.82 5.97
N VAL A 586 16.93 -20.40 7.17
CA VAL A 586 16.29 -19.93 8.41
C VAL A 586 16.91 -18.63 8.89
N THR A 587 18.23 -18.49 8.85
CA THR A 587 18.92 -17.22 9.20
C THR A 587 18.53 -16.08 8.24
N GLY A 588 18.29 -16.41 6.97
CA GLY A 588 17.72 -15.47 5.99
C GLY A 588 16.32 -14.96 6.31
N LEU A 589 15.58 -15.53 7.26
CA LEU A 589 14.34 -14.95 7.78
C LEU A 589 14.61 -13.82 8.78
N ILE A 590 15.75 -13.81 9.42
CA ILE A 590 16.15 -12.75 10.34
C ILE A 590 16.56 -11.53 9.53
N ALA A 591 17.56 -11.71 8.67
CA ALA A 591 18.01 -10.72 7.72
C ALA A 591 18.54 -11.45 6.46
N LYS A 592 18.10 -11.02 5.27
CA LYS A 592 18.43 -11.73 4.02
C LYS A 592 19.90 -11.67 3.66
N GLU A 593 20.56 -10.59 3.98
CA GLU A 593 22.01 -10.39 3.83
C GLU A 593 22.82 -11.40 4.65
N ASN A 594 22.32 -11.85 5.79
CA ASN A 594 23.01 -12.80 6.66
C ASN A 594 23.16 -14.20 6.05
N VAL A 595 22.48 -14.51 4.96
CA VAL A 595 22.61 -15.82 4.28
C VAL A 595 24.03 -16.07 3.83
N VAL A 596 24.68 -15.05 3.19
CA VAL A 596 26.06 -15.15 2.70
C VAL A 596 27.03 -15.30 3.85
N GLY A 597 26.94 -14.45 4.88
CA GLY A 597 27.76 -14.54 6.07
C GLY A 597 27.58 -15.87 6.82
N THR A 598 26.34 -16.38 6.90
CA THR A 598 26.08 -17.71 7.49
C THR A 598 26.79 -18.81 6.72
N PHE A 599 26.75 -18.80 5.39
CA PHE A 599 27.52 -19.75 4.59
C PHE A 599 29.02 -19.61 4.82
N GLY A 600 29.55 -18.38 4.91
CA GLY A 600 30.94 -18.14 5.25
C GLY A 600 31.35 -18.89 6.50
N ILE A 601 30.65 -18.66 7.59
CA ILE A 601 30.93 -19.31 8.89
C ILE A 601 30.75 -20.84 8.79
N LEU A 602 29.67 -21.33 8.15
CA LEU A 602 29.40 -22.76 8.03
C LEU A 602 30.41 -23.50 7.13
N PHE A 603 31.12 -22.81 6.27
CA PHE A 603 32.22 -23.35 5.45
C PHE A 603 33.62 -23.07 6.04
N GLY A 604 33.70 -22.38 7.20
CA GLY A 604 34.94 -22.17 7.94
C GLY A 604 35.76 -20.94 7.52
N PHE A 605 35.09 -19.94 6.91
CA PHE A 605 35.71 -18.65 6.56
C PHE A 605 35.39 -17.62 7.64
N ALA A 606 36.41 -16.89 8.12
CA ALA A 606 36.25 -15.89 9.17
C ALA A 606 35.55 -14.63 8.65
N GLU A 607 35.84 -14.23 7.43
CA GLU A 607 35.23 -13.09 6.73
C GLU A 607 34.88 -13.49 5.31
N VAL A 608 33.79 -12.97 4.79
CA VAL A 608 33.30 -13.24 3.43
C VAL A 608 32.77 -11.94 2.85
N ALA A 609 33.20 -11.63 1.63
CA ALA A 609 32.68 -10.47 0.88
C ALA A 609 31.16 -10.56 0.64
N GLU A 610 30.51 -9.43 0.33
CA GLU A 610 29.04 -9.40 0.11
C GLU A 610 28.58 -10.34 -1.00
N ASP A 611 29.39 -10.57 -2.03
CA ASP A 611 29.10 -11.49 -3.13
C ASP A 611 29.51 -12.95 -2.83
N GLY A 612 30.18 -13.20 -1.69
CA GLY A 612 30.60 -14.51 -1.26
C GLY A 612 31.68 -15.17 -2.10
N ALA A 613 32.55 -14.40 -2.76
CA ALA A 613 33.53 -14.92 -3.71
C ALA A 613 34.42 -16.02 -3.09
N GLU A 614 34.78 -15.91 -1.80
CA GLU A 614 35.64 -16.83 -1.07
C GLU A 614 34.98 -18.22 -0.92
N ILE A 615 33.67 -18.28 -0.85
CA ILE A 615 32.94 -19.53 -0.62
C ILE A 615 32.39 -20.19 -1.89
N TRP A 616 32.59 -19.60 -3.08
CA TRP A 616 32.04 -20.13 -4.33
C TRP A 616 32.46 -21.59 -4.58
N GLY A 617 33.72 -21.92 -4.38
CA GLY A 617 34.20 -23.30 -4.56
C GLY A 617 33.59 -24.30 -3.61
N ALA A 618 33.45 -23.95 -2.33
CA ALA A 618 32.82 -24.77 -1.31
C ALA A 618 31.31 -24.98 -1.57
N LEU A 619 30.64 -23.93 -1.99
CA LEU A 619 29.21 -23.98 -2.32
C LEU A 619 28.96 -24.80 -3.59
N ALA A 620 29.78 -24.63 -4.64
CA ALA A 620 29.70 -25.40 -5.88
C ALA A 620 29.91 -26.92 -5.65
N GLY A 621 30.75 -27.28 -4.67
CA GLY A 621 30.94 -28.69 -4.27
C GLY A 621 29.79 -29.27 -3.45
N SER A 622 28.93 -28.46 -2.87
CA SER A 622 27.90 -28.89 -1.92
C SER A 622 26.50 -29.07 -2.54
N MET A 623 26.21 -28.42 -3.69
CA MET A 623 24.89 -28.51 -4.33
C MET A 623 24.99 -28.40 -5.86
N THR A 624 23.95 -28.92 -6.55
CA THR A 624 23.81 -28.80 -8.00
C THR A 624 23.30 -27.41 -8.40
N ALA A 625 23.57 -26.97 -9.64
CA ALA A 625 23.07 -25.67 -10.15
C ALA A 625 21.53 -25.56 -10.07
N VAL A 626 20.80 -26.65 -10.32
CA VAL A 626 19.34 -26.68 -10.20
C VAL A 626 18.89 -26.53 -8.75
N ALA A 627 19.58 -27.17 -7.81
CA ALA A 627 19.29 -27.04 -6.37
C ALA A 627 19.59 -25.61 -5.88
N ALA A 628 20.67 -25.01 -6.35
CA ALA A 628 21.03 -23.63 -6.02
C ALA A 628 20.01 -22.61 -6.55
N TYR A 629 19.55 -22.79 -7.78
CA TYR A 629 18.49 -21.95 -8.31
C TYR A 629 17.16 -22.13 -7.57
N SER A 630 16.83 -23.37 -7.15
CA SER A 630 15.70 -23.67 -6.27
C SER A 630 15.84 -22.96 -4.92
N PHE A 631 17.04 -22.99 -4.31
CA PHE A 631 17.34 -22.27 -3.07
C PHE A 631 17.17 -20.75 -3.24
N LEU A 632 17.68 -20.19 -4.36
CA LEU A 632 17.48 -18.79 -4.70
C LEU A 632 15.99 -18.43 -4.77
N VAL A 633 15.20 -19.18 -5.54
CA VAL A 633 13.76 -18.95 -5.71
C VAL A 633 13.01 -19.04 -4.37
N PHE A 634 13.38 -20.00 -3.52
CA PHE A 634 12.80 -20.09 -2.18
C PHE A 634 13.08 -18.82 -1.37
N ASN A 635 14.33 -18.38 -1.30
CA ASN A 635 14.70 -17.18 -0.54
C ASN A 635 14.13 -15.87 -1.12
N LEU A 636 13.82 -15.84 -2.42
CA LEU A 636 13.13 -14.72 -3.05
C LEU A 636 11.67 -14.61 -2.62
N LEU A 637 10.96 -15.73 -2.59
CA LEU A 637 9.50 -15.76 -2.44
C LEU A 637 9.02 -16.09 -1.02
N CYS A 638 9.84 -16.68 -0.15
CA CYS A 638 9.45 -17.02 1.21
C CYS A 638 9.14 -15.77 2.05
N ALA A 639 8.63 -15.99 3.25
CA ALA A 639 8.41 -14.92 4.22
C ALA A 639 9.63 -13.98 4.27
N PRO A 640 9.42 -12.65 4.28
CA PRO A 640 10.52 -11.69 4.28
C PRO A 640 11.24 -11.67 5.63
N CYS A 641 12.28 -10.83 5.76
CA CYS A 641 13.01 -10.65 7.01
C CYS A 641 12.09 -10.22 8.16
N PHE A 642 12.50 -10.47 9.40
CA PHE A 642 11.71 -10.17 10.61
C PHE A 642 11.29 -8.70 10.69
N ALA A 643 12.12 -7.78 10.22
CA ALA A 643 11.77 -6.37 10.14
C ALA A 643 10.55 -6.14 9.24
N ALA A 644 10.52 -6.77 8.08
CA ALA A 644 9.40 -6.68 7.15
C ALA A 644 8.16 -7.46 7.67
N MET A 645 8.35 -8.60 8.34
CA MET A 645 7.24 -9.30 9.03
C MET A 645 6.63 -8.42 10.13
N GLY A 646 7.45 -7.67 10.87
CA GLY A 646 6.98 -6.67 11.84
C GLY A 646 6.14 -5.57 11.19
N ALA A 647 6.53 -5.12 9.99
CA ALA A 647 5.73 -4.18 9.20
C ALA A 647 4.41 -4.81 8.73
N ILE A 648 4.43 -6.06 8.22
CA ILE A 648 3.21 -6.81 7.84
C ILE A 648 2.26 -6.90 9.03
N LYS A 649 2.75 -7.31 10.20
CA LYS A 649 1.93 -7.44 11.42
C LYS A 649 1.24 -6.13 11.79
N ARG A 650 1.95 -5.02 11.66
CA ARG A 650 1.41 -3.69 11.98
C ARG A 650 0.38 -3.22 10.96
N GLU A 651 0.70 -3.35 9.65
CA GLU A 651 -0.19 -2.86 8.58
C GLU A 651 -1.43 -3.74 8.39
N MET A 652 -1.34 -5.04 8.68
CA MET A 652 -2.49 -5.95 8.69
C MET A 652 -3.40 -5.72 9.91
N ASN A 653 -2.87 -5.19 11.01
CA ASN A 653 -3.56 -4.95 12.29
C ASN A 653 -4.48 -6.11 12.76
N ASN A 654 -4.17 -7.35 12.36
CA ASN A 654 -4.93 -8.55 12.67
C ASN A 654 -4.01 -9.78 12.62
N ALA A 655 -3.95 -10.54 13.72
CA ALA A 655 -3.09 -11.70 13.84
C ALA A 655 -3.42 -12.81 12.81
N LYS A 656 -4.71 -13.02 12.49
CA LYS A 656 -5.12 -14.03 11.50
C LYS A 656 -4.60 -13.68 10.11
N TRP A 657 -4.71 -12.42 9.70
CA TRP A 657 -4.21 -11.95 8.42
C TRP A 657 -2.68 -11.95 8.35
N PHE A 658 -2.01 -11.65 9.46
CA PHE A 658 -0.55 -11.74 9.54
C PHE A 658 -0.07 -13.17 9.28
N TRP A 659 -0.60 -14.16 10.02
CA TRP A 659 -0.21 -15.55 9.85
C TRP A 659 -0.62 -16.11 8.48
N PHE A 660 -1.76 -15.67 7.95
CA PHE A 660 -2.17 -16.01 6.59
C PHE A 660 -1.17 -15.48 5.56
N ALA A 661 -0.72 -14.23 5.67
CA ALA A 661 0.25 -13.63 4.77
C ALA A 661 1.59 -14.36 4.79
N VAL A 662 2.15 -14.58 5.97
CA VAL A 662 3.43 -15.30 6.16
C VAL A 662 3.33 -16.75 5.68
N GLY A 663 2.24 -17.44 6.03
CA GLY A 663 1.98 -18.82 5.57
C GLY A 663 1.82 -18.91 4.06
N TYR A 664 1.08 -17.99 3.45
CA TYR A 664 0.91 -17.91 1.99
C TYR A 664 2.24 -17.73 1.27
N GLN A 665 3.06 -16.77 1.70
CA GLN A 665 4.37 -16.49 1.10
C GLN A 665 5.30 -17.70 1.21
N THR A 666 5.38 -18.33 2.38
CA THR A 666 6.23 -19.50 2.61
C THR A 666 5.76 -20.71 1.81
N LEU A 667 4.44 -20.96 1.76
CA LEU A 667 3.88 -22.06 0.98
C LEU A 667 4.11 -21.87 -0.51
N LEU A 668 3.88 -20.65 -1.03
CA LEU A 668 4.12 -20.32 -2.43
C LEU A 668 5.60 -20.53 -2.79
N ALA A 669 6.51 -20.04 -1.95
CA ALA A 669 7.94 -20.22 -2.13
C ALA A 669 8.32 -21.70 -2.18
N TYR A 670 7.79 -22.51 -1.26
CA TYR A 670 8.04 -23.95 -1.22
C TYR A 670 7.55 -24.66 -2.49
N VAL A 671 6.31 -24.39 -2.90
CA VAL A 671 5.72 -25.00 -4.10
C VAL A 671 6.48 -24.63 -5.37
N VAL A 672 6.79 -23.34 -5.55
CA VAL A 672 7.52 -22.88 -6.75
C VAL A 672 8.94 -23.44 -6.76
N SER A 673 9.64 -23.44 -5.64
CA SER A 673 10.98 -23.98 -5.50
C SER A 673 11.01 -25.50 -5.75
N LEU A 674 10.01 -26.23 -5.25
CA LEU A 674 9.82 -27.66 -5.54
C LEU A 674 9.66 -27.91 -7.04
N CYS A 675 8.80 -27.15 -7.71
CA CYS A 675 8.60 -27.28 -9.15
C CYS A 675 9.89 -26.99 -9.92
N VAL A 676 10.62 -25.92 -9.55
CA VAL A 676 11.90 -25.55 -10.17
C VAL A 676 12.90 -26.69 -10.04
N TYR A 677 13.08 -27.25 -8.85
CA TYR A 677 14.04 -28.32 -8.63
C TYR A 677 13.64 -29.62 -9.34
N GLN A 678 12.43 -30.11 -9.12
CA GLN A 678 12.00 -31.40 -9.63
C GLN A 678 11.90 -31.43 -11.15
N ILE A 679 11.36 -30.36 -11.75
CA ILE A 679 11.25 -30.27 -13.22
C ILE A 679 12.64 -29.99 -13.83
N GLY A 680 13.43 -29.11 -13.20
CA GLY A 680 14.79 -28.81 -13.64
C GLY A 680 15.67 -30.07 -13.63
N THR A 681 15.60 -30.88 -12.57
CA THR A 681 16.34 -32.15 -12.48
C THR A 681 15.84 -33.14 -13.51
N TRP A 682 14.55 -33.25 -13.74
CA TRP A 682 14.00 -34.11 -14.80
C TRP A 682 14.52 -33.71 -16.19
N ILE A 683 14.58 -32.44 -16.49
CA ILE A 683 15.09 -31.94 -17.80
C ILE A 683 16.59 -32.20 -17.94
N THR A 684 17.38 -32.03 -16.86
CA THR A 684 18.85 -32.15 -16.92
C THR A 684 19.34 -33.58 -16.82
N THR A 685 18.70 -34.44 -16.01
CA THR A 685 19.15 -35.81 -15.73
C THR A 685 18.27 -36.90 -16.32
N GLY A 686 17.06 -36.54 -16.81
CA GLY A 686 16.08 -37.50 -17.32
C GLY A 686 15.40 -38.36 -16.25
N THR A 687 15.72 -38.19 -14.96
CA THR A 687 15.16 -38.96 -13.87
C THR A 687 13.76 -38.49 -13.50
N PHE A 688 12.77 -39.36 -13.61
CA PHE A 688 11.38 -39.07 -13.24
C PHE A 688 11.01 -39.84 -11.97
N GLY A 689 10.68 -39.12 -10.89
CA GLY A 689 10.31 -39.68 -9.61
C GLY A 689 8.91 -39.27 -9.15
N ILE A 690 8.48 -39.80 -7.99
CA ILE A 690 7.18 -39.44 -7.39
C ILE A 690 7.10 -37.93 -7.11
N ALA A 691 8.17 -37.32 -6.65
CA ALA A 691 8.21 -35.89 -6.36
C ALA A 691 8.10 -35.05 -7.65
N THR A 692 8.66 -35.54 -8.79
CA THR A 692 8.50 -34.91 -10.10
C THR A 692 7.05 -34.99 -10.59
N ALA A 693 6.37 -36.13 -10.37
CA ALA A 693 4.94 -36.26 -10.69
C ALA A 693 4.09 -35.28 -9.86
N VAL A 694 4.39 -35.15 -8.56
CA VAL A 694 3.73 -34.16 -7.69
C VAL A 694 3.98 -32.72 -8.18
N ALA A 695 5.21 -32.37 -8.56
CA ALA A 695 5.53 -31.07 -9.13
C ALA A 695 4.74 -30.77 -10.41
N CYS A 696 4.63 -31.74 -11.33
CA CYS A 696 3.82 -31.60 -12.55
C CYS A 696 2.34 -31.41 -12.22
N LEU A 697 1.78 -32.15 -11.27
CA LEU A 697 0.39 -31.97 -10.81
C LEU A 697 0.17 -30.58 -10.18
N LEU A 698 1.13 -30.09 -9.41
CA LEU A 698 1.08 -28.73 -8.84
C LEU A 698 1.11 -27.67 -9.92
N VAL A 699 1.93 -27.80 -10.96
CA VAL A 699 1.94 -26.88 -12.11
C VAL A 699 0.61 -26.91 -12.85
N ILE A 700 0.04 -28.09 -13.09
CA ILE A 700 -1.28 -28.23 -13.73
C ILE A 700 -2.36 -27.58 -12.84
N GLY A 701 -2.33 -27.83 -11.53
CA GLY A 701 -3.24 -27.20 -10.57
C GLY A 701 -3.11 -25.66 -10.54
N PHE A 702 -1.89 -25.17 -10.62
CA PHE A 702 -1.60 -23.73 -10.66
C PHE A 702 -2.12 -23.11 -11.96
N MET A 703 -1.89 -23.75 -13.10
CA MET A 703 -2.44 -23.35 -14.39
C MET A 703 -3.97 -23.39 -14.41
N TYR A 704 -4.58 -24.41 -13.81
CA TYR A 704 -6.02 -24.46 -13.64
C TYR A 704 -6.55 -23.28 -12.81
N LEU A 705 -5.90 -22.93 -11.68
CA LEU A 705 -6.27 -21.77 -10.87
C LEU A 705 -6.13 -20.45 -11.63
N LEU A 706 -5.11 -20.33 -12.49
CA LEU A 706 -4.93 -19.16 -13.36
C LEU A 706 -5.99 -19.03 -14.44
N VAL A 707 -6.39 -20.15 -15.07
CA VAL A 707 -7.33 -20.14 -16.19
C VAL A 707 -8.79 -20.23 -15.73
N ARG A 708 -9.05 -20.78 -14.53
CA ARG A 708 -10.40 -20.88 -13.98
C ARG A 708 -11.13 -19.55 -14.10
N PRO A 709 -12.34 -19.52 -14.74
CA PRO A 709 -13.07 -18.29 -14.91
C PRO A 709 -13.38 -17.68 -13.53
N TYR A 710 -13.27 -16.36 -13.46
CA TYR A 710 -13.72 -15.59 -12.32
C TYR A 710 -15.22 -15.87 -12.13
N LYS A 711 -15.59 -16.48 -11.02
CA LYS A 711 -17.00 -16.46 -10.60
C LYS A 711 -17.22 -15.05 -10.08
N GLU A 712 -17.79 -14.19 -10.89
CA GLU A 712 -18.46 -12.99 -10.39
C GLU A 712 -19.18 -13.37 -9.11
N SER A 713 -18.91 -12.64 -8.04
CA SER A 713 -19.62 -12.89 -6.83
C SER A 713 -21.09 -12.52 -7.12
N LYS A 714 -21.92 -13.52 -7.37
CA LYS A 714 -23.39 -13.38 -7.34
C LYS A 714 -23.86 -12.99 -5.93
N THR A 715 -22.97 -12.38 -5.12
CA THR A 715 -23.21 -12.03 -3.72
C THR A 715 -24.32 -11.01 -3.59
N LEU A 716 -24.50 -10.10 -4.56
CA LEU A 716 -25.63 -9.20 -4.53
C LEU A 716 -26.97 -9.95 -4.74
N HIS A 717 -27.01 -10.85 -5.72
CA HIS A 717 -28.22 -11.67 -5.95
C HIS A 717 -28.51 -12.65 -4.81
N VAL A 718 -27.47 -13.27 -4.23
CA VAL A 718 -27.62 -14.20 -3.11
C VAL A 718 -27.97 -13.46 -1.83
N ASN A 719 -27.35 -12.29 -1.56
CA ASN A 719 -27.62 -11.51 -0.35
C ASN A 719 -28.98 -10.78 -0.44
N MET A 720 -29.40 -10.27 -1.59
CA MET A 720 -30.71 -9.68 -1.75
C MET A 720 -31.82 -10.72 -1.55
N LYS A 721 -31.70 -11.94 -2.08
CA LYS A 721 -32.64 -13.03 -1.83
C LYS A 721 -32.62 -13.57 -0.40
N ALA A 722 -31.41 -13.65 0.21
CA ALA A 722 -31.28 -14.07 1.61
C ALA A 722 -31.83 -13.02 2.58
N MET A 723 -31.63 -11.72 2.32
CA MET A 723 -32.20 -10.65 3.12
C MET A 723 -33.71 -10.50 2.93
N ALA A 724 -34.21 -10.74 1.73
CA ALA A 724 -35.67 -10.78 1.46
C ALA A 724 -36.37 -12.01 2.09
N GLY A 725 -35.62 -13.09 2.39
CA GLY A 725 -36.16 -14.32 3.00
C GLY A 725 -35.89 -14.49 4.50
N ALA A 726 -35.11 -13.62 5.12
CA ALA A 726 -34.76 -13.71 6.54
C ALA A 726 -35.63 -12.74 7.37
N LYS A 727 -36.95 -13.03 7.46
CA LYS A 727 -37.85 -12.59 8.54
C LYS A 727 -38.51 -13.79 9.15
#